data_2cde91e7c7df278045c7e37dad3ee623
#
_entry.id   2cde91e7c7df278045c7e37dad3ee623
#
_cell.length_a   1.000
_cell.length_b   1.000
_cell.length_c   1.000
_cell.angle_alpha   90.00
_cell.angle_beta   90.00
_cell.angle_gamma   90.00
#
_symmetry.space_group_name_H-M   'P 1'
#
loop_
_entity.id
_entity.type
_entity.pdbx_description
1 polymer ?
#
loop_
_entity_poly.entity_id
_entity_poly.type
_entity_poly.pdbx_seq_one_letter_code
_entity_poly.pdbx_strand_id
1 'polypeptide(L)'
;MEKDRRIRKVVFRILVISGFCLLGISCHYHAIIGKSDLKTISQECIEESDTEKIIKNGDYSLILREGDEGFAVFLQNGKEIVGSQELPAWITVRGSDTLPTGEYIETDYKQPYHQVIRKKYGFCATASVNTEKGSVFIVEDKYTLLKDGVFGIYRDVKVKEARAEDVGFASTISFQTGLRSSDNNDFEYFIPSVLYRNTSEVREDAVAADLNTDRMYVKETRTGLPLAMLREKITGTTLTLMHYNPRIDVGQNPGGGIFYEVNDALQYGSIGYSIYPSLSVDFHYPCAEGPRTYEVAGRKRDAKTIWSKRYHSVKEGNIHSYSVALIPDKKDNYNEAMMYAFGMGYKTEEPTIVDMNMDEIYRQNIELFKAEYRMFGKGNIKAAGLPWSLDLPDGTNTEGISFQMGFVGQQIAVGYHMYRYGLDHHDSETREKGKSMVDFWVSDAIMKTYFPTVWWDPADNATAGQRREYPSFLRCFVDGMEGLLDAYRISVAHNEPQEAWNQALKRVASNLVKKQNEDGSFYRAYKTNGDVETGGDRNTHGTSKLNTPVAIRFLVKMFEHTGETKYKEAAIKAADFSYNELYLKLGKYVGGTPDNPNTVDKEAAIFALYGFNAIHELTGDLKYLKAAEHAANCAMSWTYCYDFAIPNRDAMDAKKNPFVKGGITGFSIIATGHSGADNFI
;
A
#
# COMPACT_ATOMS: atom_id res chain seq x y z
N MET A 1 -1.85 -35.14 0.33
CA MET A 1 -0.40 -34.90 0.20
C MET A 1 0.02 -34.46 -1.20
N GLU A 2 -0.42 -35.10 -2.28
CA GLU A 2 0.00 -34.70 -3.64
C GLU A 2 -0.71 -33.44 -4.17
N LYS A 3 -1.97 -33.21 -3.77
CA LYS A 3 -2.75 -32.01 -4.10
C LYS A 3 -2.24 -30.74 -3.39
N ASP A 4 -1.80 -30.86 -2.13
CA ASP A 4 -1.14 -29.77 -1.37
C ASP A 4 0.19 -29.35 -1.97
N ARG A 5 0.94 -30.29 -2.55
CA ARG A 5 2.17 -29.97 -3.31
C ARG A 5 1.88 -29.21 -4.62
N ARG A 6 0.70 -29.38 -5.23
CA ARG A 6 0.29 -28.64 -6.42
C ARG A 6 -0.10 -27.19 -6.07
N ILE A 7 -0.81 -26.99 -4.97
CA ILE A 7 -1.21 -25.63 -4.49
C ILE A 7 0.06 -24.82 -4.13
N ARG A 8 1.00 -25.42 -3.40
CA ARG A 8 2.30 -24.77 -3.14
C ARG A 8 3.10 -24.46 -4.42
N LYS A 9 2.98 -25.29 -5.45
CA LYS A 9 3.63 -25.04 -6.75
C LYS A 9 2.95 -23.95 -7.57
N VAL A 10 1.66 -23.70 -7.43
CA VAL A 10 0.93 -22.67 -8.20
C VAL A 10 1.09 -21.30 -7.54
N VAL A 11 0.95 -21.18 -6.22
CA VAL A 11 1.25 -19.93 -5.49
C VAL A 11 2.73 -19.55 -5.66
N PHE A 12 3.63 -20.53 -5.63
CA PHE A 12 5.05 -20.32 -5.91
C PHE A 12 5.33 -20.00 -7.39
N ARG A 13 4.53 -20.48 -8.35
CA ARG A 13 4.68 -20.15 -9.77
C ARG A 13 4.14 -18.77 -10.15
N ILE A 14 3.09 -18.29 -9.50
CA ILE A 14 2.60 -16.89 -9.69
C ILE A 14 3.61 -15.89 -9.11
N LEU A 15 4.26 -16.22 -7.99
CA LEU A 15 5.38 -15.44 -7.44
C LEU A 15 6.69 -15.61 -8.23
N VAL A 16 6.84 -16.67 -9.03
CA VAL A 16 8.09 -17.03 -9.73
C VAL A 16 8.04 -16.67 -11.24
N ILE A 17 6.88 -16.41 -11.84
CA ILE A 17 6.82 -15.98 -13.25
C ILE A 17 7.27 -14.52 -13.42
N SER A 18 7.28 -13.71 -12.35
CA SER A 18 7.97 -12.40 -12.33
C SER A 18 9.42 -12.46 -11.84
N GLY A 19 9.96 -13.63 -11.52
CA GLY A 19 11.22 -13.78 -10.79
C GLY A 19 12.21 -14.81 -11.33
N PHE A 20 12.29 -15.06 -12.64
CA PHE A 20 13.39 -15.87 -13.18
C PHE A 20 14.48 -15.00 -13.81
N CYS A 21 15.43 -14.66 -12.98
CA CYS A 21 16.88 -14.62 -13.28
C CYS A 21 17.62 -14.16 -12.01
N LEU A 22 18.04 -15.09 -11.17
CA LEU A 22 19.05 -14.80 -10.15
C LEU A 22 19.82 -16.07 -9.79
N LEU A 23 21.09 -16.06 -10.11
CA LEU A 23 22.14 -16.73 -9.36
C LEU A 23 23.24 -15.71 -9.07
N GLY A 24 23.40 -15.45 -7.78
CA GLY A 24 24.66 -15.13 -7.11
C GLY A 24 25.21 -13.72 -7.24
N ILE A 25 25.23 -13.01 -6.16
CA ILE A 25 26.46 -12.54 -5.47
C ILE A 25 26.10 -11.45 -4.46
N SER A 26 26.47 -11.69 -3.21
CA SER A 26 26.52 -10.72 -2.11
C SER A 26 27.55 -9.64 -2.41
N CYS A 27 27.21 -8.35 -2.22
CA CYS A 27 28.21 -7.32 -1.91
C CYS A 27 27.61 -6.02 -1.40
N HIS A 28 28.09 -5.62 -0.27
CA HIS A 28 28.27 -4.32 0.37
C HIS A 28 27.67 -3.04 -0.26
N TYR A 29 26.91 -2.35 0.57
CA TYR A 29 26.41 -1.00 0.38
C TYR A 29 27.51 0.03 0.19
N HIS A 30 27.59 0.62 -0.99
CA HIS A 30 28.03 1.98 -1.22
C HIS A 30 27.30 2.49 -2.45
N ALA A 31 26.32 3.36 -2.24
CA ALA A 31 25.46 3.89 -3.28
C ALA A 31 26.07 5.13 -3.93
N ILE A 32 26.89 4.87 -4.86
CA ILE A 32 27.05 5.62 -6.10
C ILE A 32 26.48 4.65 -7.13
N ILE A 33 25.73 5.12 -8.16
CA ILE A 33 25.28 4.27 -9.26
C ILE A 33 26.40 3.29 -9.57
N GLY A 34 26.17 2.02 -9.29
CA GLY A 34 27.20 1.03 -9.52
C GLY A 34 27.59 1.10 -10.99
N LYS A 35 28.85 1.21 -11.30
CA LYS A 35 29.38 1.20 -12.67
C LYS A 35 28.86 0.05 -13.53
N SER A 36 28.19 -0.95 -12.92
CA SER A 36 27.56 -2.09 -13.56
C SER A 36 26.22 -1.74 -14.24
N ASP A 37 25.44 -0.80 -13.70
CA ASP A 37 24.09 -0.51 -14.22
C ASP A 37 24.14 0.34 -15.49
N LEU A 38 25.22 1.09 -15.68
CA LEU A 38 25.48 1.90 -16.88
C LEU A 38 26.10 1.11 -18.05
N LYS A 39 26.44 -0.16 -17.86
CA LYS A 39 27.18 -0.95 -18.89
C LYS A 39 26.34 -1.44 -20.08
N THR A 40 25.02 -1.32 -20.00
CA THR A 40 24.11 -1.88 -21.01
C THR A 40 23.46 -0.84 -21.92
N ILE A 41 23.74 0.45 -21.75
CA ILE A 41 23.17 1.50 -22.59
C ILE A 41 24.01 1.60 -23.88
N SER A 42 23.39 1.22 -24.99
CA SER A 42 24.02 1.39 -26.31
C SER A 42 24.15 2.89 -26.59
N GLN A 43 25.30 3.31 -27.13
CA GLN A 43 25.51 4.71 -27.57
C GLN A 43 24.53 5.09 -28.70
N GLU A 44 23.91 4.11 -29.38
CA GLU A 44 22.92 4.28 -30.43
C GLU A 44 21.62 4.92 -29.96
N CYS A 45 21.33 4.89 -28.63
CA CYS A 45 20.16 5.53 -28.04
C CYS A 45 20.31 7.04 -27.83
N ILE A 46 21.46 7.63 -28.15
CA ILE A 46 21.76 9.03 -27.84
C ILE A 46 22.09 9.79 -29.14
N GLU A 47 21.27 10.77 -29.47
CA GLU A 47 21.45 11.65 -30.62
C GLU A 47 21.72 13.10 -30.15
N GLU A 48 22.42 13.86 -30.94
CA GLU A 48 22.76 15.25 -30.66
C GLU A 48 22.76 16.08 -31.92
N SER A 49 22.11 17.22 -31.88
CA SER A 49 22.20 18.30 -32.85
C SER A 49 22.60 19.62 -32.14
N ASP A 50 22.72 20.69 -32.88
CA ASP A 50 23.03 22.01 -32.30
C ASP A 50 21.96 22.42 -31.29
N THR A 51 20.68 22.18 -31.58
CA THR A 51 19.55 22.66 -30.78
C THR A 51 18.85 21.55 -29.94
N GLU A 52 19.16 20.30 -30.19
CA GLU A 52 18.49 19.18 -29.45
C GLU A 52 19.49 18.12 -29.00
N LYS A 53 19.28 17.65 -27.77
CA LYS A 53 20.00 16.55 -27.13
C LYS A 53 18.98 15.47 -26.77
N ILE A 54 19.06 14.29 -27.37
CA ILE A 54 18.00 13.28 -27.37
C ILE A 54 18.49 11.96 -26.76
N ILE A 55 17.71 11.39 -25.86
CA ILE A 55 17.86 10.02 -25.35
C ILE A 55 16.63 9.25 -25.78
N LYS A 56 16.82 8.17 -26.57
CA LYS A 56 15.72 7.34 -27.12
C LYS A 56 15.55 6.05 -26.34
N ASN A 57 14.28 5.65 -26.16
CA ASN A 57 13.88 4.35 -25.66
C ASN A 57 12.59 3.87 -26.36
N GLY A 58 12.71 2.98 -27.32
CA GLY A 58 11.58 2.55 -28.14
C GLY A 58 10.91 3.74 -28.83
N ASP A 59 9.60 3.89 -28.63
CA ASP A 59 8.82 4.98 -29.21
C ASP A 59 8.95 6.29 -28.44
N TYR A 60 9.59 6.27 -27.26
CA TYR A 60 9.75 7.44 -26.39
C TYR A 60 11.12 8.08 -26.53
N SER A 61 11.14 9.41 -26.44
CA SER A 61 12.36 10.21 -26.47
C SER A 61 12.33 11.26 -25.36
N LEU A 62 13.42 11.36 -24.59
CA LEU A 62 13.67 12.46 -23.69
C LEU A 62 14.58 13.47 -24.43
N ILE A 63 14.10 14.70 -24.59
CA ILE A 63 14.69 15.72 -25.43
C ILE A 63 14.99 16.95 -24.61
N LEU A 64 16.23 17.37 -24.57
CA LEU A 64 16.61 18.70 -24.10
C LEU A 64 16.72 19.61 -25.33
N ARG A 65 15.80 20.55 -25.46
CA ARG A 65 15.68 21.43 -26.62
C ARG A 65 16.04 22.86 -26.24
N GLU A 66 16.90 23.47 -27.02
CA GLU A 66 17.28 24.87 -26.88
C GLU A 66 16.17 25.79 -27.38
N GLY A 67 15.77 26.76 -26.56
CA GLY A 67 14.87 27.86 -26.86
C GLY A 67 15.56 29.20 -26.65
N ASP A 68 14.80 30.28 -26.74
CA ASP A 68 15.34 31.64 -26.64
C ASP A 68 16.02 31.95 -25.29
N GLU A 69 15.54 31.32 -24.20
CA GLU A 69 16.03 31.56 -22.84
C GLU A 69 16.97 30.46 -22.32
N GLY A 70 17.08 29.33 -23.02
CA GLY A 70 17.87 28.16 -22.65
C GLY A 70 17.17 26.84 -22.97
N PHE A 71 17.68 25.74 -22.38
CA PHE A 71 17.15 24.41 -22.66
C PHE A 71 15.97 24.06 -21.75
N ALA A 72 14.89 23.62 -22.38
CA ALA A 72 13.73 22.96 -21.77
C ALA A 72 13.83 21.43 -21.97
N VAL A 73 13.03 20.67 -21.22
CA VAL A 73 12.97 19.20 -21.29
C VAL A 73 11.62 18.74 -21.78
N PHE A 74 11.62 17.84 -22.75
CA PHE A 74 10.40 17.24 -23.33
C PHE A 74 10.50 15.73 -23.31
N LEU A 75 9.43 15.07 -22.89
CA LEU A 75 9.21 13.65 -23.08
C LEU A 75 8.20 13.50 -24.23
N GLN A 76 8.57 12.80 -25.26
CA GLN A 76 7.74 12.62 -26.47
C GLN A 76 7.53 11.14 -26.81
N ASN A 77 6.34 10.83 -27.34
CA ASN A 77 6.04 9.59 -28.07
C ASN A 77 5.86 9.95 -29.55
N GLY A 78 6.85 9.66 -30.37
CA GLY A 78 6.89 10.18 -31.73
C GLY A 78 6.89 11.70 -31.78
N LYS A 79 5.76 12.31 -32.21
CA LYS A 79 5.58 13.78 -32.24
C LYS A 79 4.73 14.31 -31.08
N GLU A 80 4.10 13.44 -30.30
CA GLU A 80 3.22 13.81 -29.19
C GLU A 80 4.05 14.11 -27.94
N ILE A 81 3.84 15.29 -27.35
CA ILE A 81 4.45 15.63 -26.07
C ILE A 81 3.65 14.95 -24.96
N VAL A 82 4.28 14.01 -24.27
CA VAL A 82 3.71 13.29 -23.13
C VAL A 82 3.90 14.07 -21.83
N GLY A 83 5.03 14.73 -21.70
CA GLY A 83 5.35 15.56 -20.55
C GLY A 83 6.43 16.58 -20.87
N SER A 84 6.49 17.67 -20.11
CA SER A 84 7.50 18.72 -20.31
C SER A 84 7.91 19.39 -19.01
N GLN A 85 9.11 19.98 -19.05
CA GLN A 85 9.66 20.91 -18.07
C GLN A 85 10.21 22.11 -18.84
N GLU A 86 9.44 23.17 -18.92
CA GLU A 86 9.91 24.40 -19.60
C GLU A 86 11.03 25.07 -18.82
N LEU A 87 10.89 25.11 -17.49
CA LEU A 87 11.86 25.67 -16.55
C LEU A 87 12.28 24.59 -15.54
N PRO A 88 13.18 23.67 -15.94
CA PRO A 88 13.46 22.45 -15.18
C PRO A 88 14.19 22.68 -13.85
N ALA A 89 14.98 23.76 -13.74
CA ALA A 89 15.68 24.09 -12.51
C ALA A 89 14.74 24.84 -11.54
N TRP A 90 13.97 24.10 -10.77
CA TRP A 90 12.99 24.64 -9.81
C TRP A 90 13.53 24.54 -8.39
N ILE A 91 13.73 25.68 -7.73
CA ILE A 91 14.14 25.83 -6.34
C ILE A 91 13.05 26.59 -5.59
N THR A 92 12.58 26.04 -4.47
CA THR A 92 11.71 26.72 -3.52
C THR A 92 12.55 27.23 -2.36
N VAL A 93 12.52 28.51 -2.07
CA VAL A 93 13.27 29.13 -0.97
C VAL A 93 12.32 29.62 0.11
N ARG A 94 12.57 29.22 1.34
CA ARG A 94 11.93 29.73 2.53
C ARG A 94 12.73 30.90 3.06
N GLY A 95 12.09 32.06 3.16
CA GLY A 95 12.67 33.25 3.79
C GLY A 95 12.65 33.23 5.31
N SER A 96 13.25 34.25 5.93
CA SER A 96 13.17 34.51 7.35
C SER A 96 11.84 35.14 7.77
N ASP A 97 11.14 35.80 6.86
CA ASP A 97 9.92 36.56 7.11
C ASP A 97 8.69 35.62 7.18
N THR A 98 7.70 36.02 7.99
CA THR A 98 6.43 35.31 8.12
C THR A 98 5.26 36.16 7.70
N LEU A 99 4.24 35.51 7.17
CA LEU A 99 2.92 36.12 6.99
C LEU A 99 2.25 36.43 8.34
N PRO A 100 1.24 37.27 8.38
CA PRO A 100 0.46 37.53 9.61
C PRO A 100 -0.14 36.26 10.24
N THR A 101 -0.30 35.21 9.46
CA THR A 101 -0.75 33.88 9.88
C THR A 101 0.30 33.07 10.65
N GLY A 102 1.54 33.53 10.66
CA GLY A 102 2.70 32.81 11.22
C GLY A 102 3.38 31.85 10.23
N GLU A 103 2.89 31.77 9.01
CA GLU A 103 3.52 30.99 7.93
C GLU A 103 4.74 31.71 7.39
N TYR A 104 5.83 30.98 7.16
CA TYR A 104 7.00 31.55 6.48
C TYR A 104 6.70 31.82 5.01
N ILE A 105 7.28 32.90 4.49
CA ILE A 105 7.19 33.24 3.08
C ILE A 105 8.08 32.29 2.29
N GLU A 106 7.50 31.65 1.30
CA GLU A 106 8.18 30.81 0.32
C GLU A 106 8.10 31.44 -1.06
N THR A 107 9.18 31.33 -1.81
CA THR A 107 9.26 31.80 -3.19
C THR A 107 9.82 30.70 -4.07
N ASP A 108 9.12 30.43 -5.17
CA ASP A 108 9.56 29.50 -6.20
C ASP A 108 10.39 30.25 -7.25
N TYR A 109 11.61 29.80 -7.46
CA TYR A 109 12.51 30.28 -8.50
C TYR A 109 12.71 29.18 -9.53
N LYS A 110 12.43 29.48 -10.81
CA LYS A 110 12.52 28.51 -11.90
C LYS A 110 13.35 29.09 -13.04
N GLN A 111 14.22 28.26 -13.62
CA GLN A 111 15.09 28.64 -14.71
C GLN A 111 15.22 27.51 -15.75
N PRO A 112 15.40 27.82 -17.05
CA PRO A 112 15.87 26.87 -18.03
C PRO A 112 17.35 26.51 -17.78
N TYR A 113 17.84 25.46 -18.41
CA TYR A 113 19.28 25.21 -18.38
C TYR A 113 19.98 26.14 -19.36
N HIS A 114 21.08 26.74 -18.92
CA HIS A 114 21.92 27.56 -19.77
C HIS A 114 22.99 26.76 -20.52
N GLN A 115 23.25 25.50 -20.10
CA GLN A 115 24.24 24.64 -20.72
C GLN A 115 23.83 23.19 -20.66
N VAL A 116 24.03 22.44 -21.74
CA VAL A 116 23.89 21.00 -21.82
C VAL A 116 25.11 20.39 -22.47
N ILE A 117 25.78 19.47 -21.75
CA ILE A 117 27.01 18.82 -22.18
C ILE A 117 26.80 17.33 -22.37
N ARG A 118 27.24 16.78 -23.50
CA ARG A 118 27.28 15.33 -23.75
C ARG A 118 28.18 14.63 -22.75
N LYS A 119 27.68 13.56 -22.17
CA LYS A 119 28.44 12.60 -21.35
C LYS A 119 28.42 11.22 -22.02
N LYS A 120 29.21 10.28 -21.48
CA LYS A 120 29.32 8.92 -22.07
C LYS A 120 27.96 8.20 -22.20
N TYR A 121 27.05 8.42 -21.24
CA TYR A 121 25.77 7.71 -21.14
C TYR A 121 24.56 8.65 -21.07
N GLY A 122 24.63 9.84 -21.62
CA GLY A 122 23.55 10.81 -21.61
C GLY A 122 24.03 12.24 -21.67
N PHE A 123 23.34 13.12 -20.95
CA PHE A 123 23.64 14.56 -20.94
C PHE A 123 23.70 15.09 -19.50
N CYS A 124 24.51 16.11 -19.29
CA CYS A 124 24.57 16.88 -18.06
C CYS A 124 24.11 18.30 -18.38
N ALA A 125 23.03 18.72 -17.75
CA ALA A 125 22.43 20.04 -17.93
C ALA A 125 22.65 20.89 -16.67
N THR A 126 22.97 22.18 -16.83
CA THR A 126 23.30 23.07 -15.72
C THR A 126 22.48 24.36 -15.78
N ALA A 127 21.97 24.80 -14.63
CA ALA A 127 21.33 26.10 -14.45
C ALA A 127 21.90 26.84 -13.24
N SER A 128 21.84 28.17 -13.29
CA SER A 128 22.08 29.04 -12.15
C SER A 128 20.76 29.72 -11.76
N VAL A 129 20.32 29.48 -10.54
CA VAL A 129 19.10 30.07 -10.00
C VAL A 129 19.46 31.10 -8.96
N ASN A 130 19.05 32.34 -9.19
CA ASN A 130 19.34 33.48 -8.32
C ASN A 130 18.05 33.90 -7.60
N THR A 131 18.13 34.09 -6.28
CA THR A 131 17.02 34.66 -5.52
C THR A 131 17.00 36.18 -5.58
N GLU A 132 15.88 36.78 -5.28
CA GLU A 132 15.75 38.23 -5.15
C GLU A 132 16.66 38.83 -4.06
N LYS A 133 16.97 38.02 -3.05
CA LYS A 133 17.90 38.43 -1.95
C LYS A 133 19.38 38.26 -2.33
N GLY A 134 19.65 37.57 -3.43
CA GLY A 134 21.00 37.39 -3.97
C GLY A 134 21.71 36.10 -3.54
N SER A 135 20.99 35.11 -3.04
CA SER A 135 21.52 33.73 -2.95
C SER A 135 21.59 33.11 -4.34
N VAL A 136 22.61 32.27 -4.57
CA VAL A 136 22.85 31.62 -5.87
C VAL A 136 22.92 30.12 -5.69
N PHE A 137 22.08 29.41 -6.45
CA PHE A 137 22.05 27.96 -6.50
C PHE A 137 22.54 27.48 -7.87
N ILE A 138 23.36 26.44 -7.87
CA ILE A 138 23.73 25.72 -9.10
C ILE A 138 22.97 24.41 -9.11
N VAL A 139 22.13 24.22 -10.11
CA VAL A 139 21.40 22.98 -10.37
C VAL A 139 22.10 22.23 -11.49
N GLU A 140 22.52 21.01 -11.23
CA GLU A 140 23.10 20.10 -12.22
C GLU A 140 22.23 18.84 -12.33
N ASP A 141 21.65 18.59 -13.51
CA ASP A 141 20.85 17.41 -13.80
C ASP A 141 21.55 16.51 -14.81
N LYS A 142 21.70 15.23 -14.46
CA LYS A 142 22.26 14.20 -15.33
C LYS A 142 21.16 13.32 -15.87
N TYR A 143 20.90 13.41 -17.15
CA TYR A 143 19.92 12.64 -17.88
C TYR A 143 20.56 11.39 -18.49
N THR A 144 19.96 10.22 -18.24
CA THR A 144 20.48 8.94 -18.73
C THR A 144 19.34 7.96 -19.00
N LEU A 145 19.65 6.84 -19.65
CA LEU A 145 18.76 5.69 -19.75
C LEU A 145 19.22 4.65 -18.73
N LEU A 146 18.32 4.23 -17.85
CA LEU A 146 18.55 3.17 -16.87
C LEU A 146 18.28 1.80 -17.52
N LYS A 147 18.59 0.73 -16.79
CA LYS A 147 18.18 -0.63 -17.13
C LYS A 147 16.67 -0.68 -17.41
N ASP A 148 16.25 -1.60 -18.28
CA ASP A 148 14.85 -1.80 -18.68
C ASP A 148 14.18 -0.60 -19.38
N GLY A 149 14.99 0.35 -19.86
CA GLY A 149 14.50 1.44 -20.68
C GLY A 149 13.84 2.58 -19.93
N VAL A 150 14.10 2.72 -18.65
CA VAL A 150 13.61 3.79 -17.80
C VAL A 150 14.51 5.01 -17.93
N PHE A 151 13.96 6.22 -18.06
CA PHE A 151 14.77 7.43 -18.06
C PHE A 151 15.15 7.82 -16.62
N GLY A 152 16.43 8.02 -16.36
CA GLY A 152 16.96 8.47 -15.07
C GLY A 152 17.36 9.94 -15.10
N ILE A 153 17.03 10.66 -14.03
CA ILE A 153 17.42 12.04 -13.79
C ILE A 153 18.09 12.11 -12.42
N TYR A 154 19.35 12.54 -12.39
CA TYR A 154 20.12 12.76 -11.16
C TYR A 154 20.30 14.24 -10.96
N ARG A 155 19.79 14.78 -9.87
CA ARG A 155 19.88 16.20 -9.54
C ARG A 155 20.84 16.43 -8.40
N ASP A 156 21.79 17.35 -8.63
CA ASP A 156 22.60 17.98 -7.60
C ASP A 156 22.21 19.47 -7.51
N VAL A 157 21.92 19.96 -6.31
CA VAL A 157 21.72 21.39 -6.05
C VAL A 157 22.76 21.87 -5.06
N LYS A 158 23.62 22.80 -5.50
CA LYS A 158 24.67 23.38 -4.67
C LYS A 158 24.38 24.85 -4.37
N VAL A 159 24.42 25.22 -3.10
CA VAL A 159 24.42 26.63 -2.69
C VAL A 159 25.78 27.21 -2.99
N LYS A 160 25.89 28.10 -4.00
CA LYS A 160 27.13 28.78 -4.40
C LYS A 160 27.35 30.02 -3.58
N GLU A 161 26.28 30.81 -3.38
CA GLU A 161 26.29 32.00 -2.55
C GLU A 161 25.06 31.98 -1.64
N ALA A 162 25.22 32.37 -0.37
CA ALA A 162 24.15 32.39 0.62
C ALA A 162 23.90 33.80 1.14
N ARG A 163 22.64 34.16 1.37
CA ARG A 163 22.19 35.36 2.07
C ARG A 163 21.39 35.00 3.30
N ALA A 164 21.53 35.76 4.36
CA ALA A 164 20.94 35.43 5.66
C ALA A 164 19.40 35.43 5.64
N GLU A 165 18.77 36.15 4.73
CA GLU A 165 17.32 36.24 4.55
C GLU A 165 16.73 35.00 3.90
N ASP A 166 17.52 34.22 3.16
CA ASP A 166 17.17 32.93 2.56
C ASP A 166 17.60 31.83 3.53
N VAL A 167 16.64 31.25 4.27
CA VAL A 167 16.92 30.37 5.41
C VAL A 167 16.98 28.90 5.03
N GLY A 168 16.07 28.48 4.18
CA GLY A 168 15.95 27.09 3.78
C GLY A 168 15.59 26.93 2.31
N PHE A 169 16.00 25.83 1.70
CA PHE A 169 15.65 25.54 0.32
C PHE A 169 15.22 24.09 0.11
N ALA A 170 14.37 23.91 -0.89
CA ALA A 170 13.95 22.63 -1.45
C ALA A 170 14.02 22.72 -2.98
N SER A 171 14.02 21.59 -3.66
CA SER A 171 13.94 21.56 -5.13
C SER A 171 12.89 20.56 -5.62
N THR A 172 12.35 20.81 -6.81
CA THR A 172 11.30 19.99 -7.41
C THR A 172 11.68 19.56 -8.82
N ILE A 173 11.49 18.28 -9.14
CA ILE A 173 11.39 17.79 -10.50
C ILE A 173 9.91 17.62 -10.80
N SER A 174 9.41 18.33 -11.81
CA SER A 174 7.99 18.40 -12.16
C SER A 174 7.83 18.23 -13.66
N PHE A 175 7.11 17.18 -14.07
CA PHE A 175 6.74 16.99 -15.47
C PHE A 175 5.28 17.36 -15.65
N GLN A 176 5.05 18.50 -16.29
CA GLN A 176 3.72 18.90 -16.73
C GLN A 176 3.24 17.98 -17.83
N THR A 177 1.98 17.56 -17.78
CA THR A 177 1.41 16.78 -18.87
C THR A 177 1.33 17.63 -20.13
N GLY A 178 1.82 17.10 -21.24
CA GLY A 178 1.66 17.74 -22.57
C GLY A 178 0.26 17.55 -23.15
N LEU A 179 -0.61 16.94 -22.38
CA LEU A 179 -1.95 16.51 -22.82
C LEU A 179 -2.93 17.67 -22.74
N ARG A 180 -3.87 17.71 -23.69
CA ARG A 180 -4.72 18.89 -23.96
C ARG A 180 -5.84 19.10 -22.95
N SER A 181 -6.10 18.14 -22.05
CA SER A 181 -7.17 18.29 -21.07
C SER A 181 -6.72 19.11 -19.87
N SER A 182 -7.53 20.09 -19.49
CA SER A 182 -7.38 20.84 -18.25
C SER A 182 -8.31 20.33 -17.14
N ASP A 183 -9.11 19.29 -17.41
CA ASP A 183 -10.02 18.70 -16.44
C ASP A 183 -9.36 17.52 -15.73
N ASN A 184 -9.18 17.62 -14.41
CA ASN A 184 -8.63 16.55 -13.57
C ASN A 184 -9.46 15.25 -13.69
N ASN A 185 -10.73 15.32 -14.08
CA ASN A 185 -11.58 14.16 -14.31
C ASN A 185 -11.20 13.36 -15.56
N ASP A 186 -10.43 13.93 -16.48
CA ASP A 186 -9.92 13.21 -17.66
C ASP A 186 -8.71 12.34 -17.36
N PHE A 187 -8.23 12.36 -16.13
CA PHE A 187 -7.08 11.60 -15.68
C PHE A 187 -7.45 10.56 -14.62
N GLU A 188 -6.56 9.59 -14.50
CA GLU A 188 -6.57 8.56 -13.48
C GLU A 188 -5.21 8.54 -12.78
N TYR A 189 -5.22 8.38 -11.47
CA TYR A 189 -4.08 8.60 -10.59
C TYR A 189 -3.70 7.34 -9.84
N PHE A 190 -2.41 7.18 -9.55
CA PHE A 190 -1.94 6.08 -8.70
C PHE A 190 -0.73 6.51 -7.88
N ILE A 191 -0.83 6.38 -6.56
CA ILE A 191 0.29 6.41 -5.62
C ILE A 191 0.11 5.19 -4.72
N PRO A 192 1.07 4.24 -4.70
CA PRO A 192 0.99 3.04 -3.88
C PRO A 192 0.63 3.35 -2.43
N SER A 193 -0.26 2.59 -1.84
CA SER A 193 -0.77 2.75 -0.46
C SER A 193 -1.59 4.02 -0.19
N VAL A 194 -1.70 4.97 -1.12
CA VAL A 194 -2.32 6.27 -0.89
C VAL A 194 -3.48 6.54 -1.82
N LEU A 195 -3.27 6.43 -3.13
CA LEU A 195 -4.25 6.84 -4.12
C LEU A 195 -4.42 5.78 -5.20
N TYR A 196 -5.66 5.33 -5.39
CA TYR A 196 -6.05 4.36 -6.40
C TYR A 196 -7.19 4.94 -7.23
N ARG A 197 -6.90 5.31 -8.48
CA ARG A 197 -7.80 5.94 -9.42
C ARG A 197 -8.34 7.27 -8.89
N ASN A 198 -9.64 7.32 -8.53
CA ASN A 198 -10.29 8.48 -7.89
C ASN A 198 -10.86 8.09 -6.54
N THR A 199 -10.50 8.78 -5.47
CA THR A 199 -11.00 8.48 -4.12
C THR A 199 -12.47 8.85 -3.95
N SER A 200 -12.94 9.88 -4.66
CA SER A 200 -14.32 10.36 -4.59
C SER A 200 -15.38 9.37 -5.07
N GLU A 201 -15.00 8.35 -5.85
CA GLU A 201 -15.93 7.34 -6.36
C GLU A 201 -16.35 6.29 -5.30
N VAL A 202 -15.66 6.22 -4.17
CA VAL A 202 -15.86 5.16 -3.16
C VAL A 202 -16.57 5.67 -1.94
N ARG A 203 -16.28 6.90 -1.53
CA ARG A 203 -16.79 7.47 -0.30
C ARG A 203 -16.79 9.00 -0.36
N GLU A 204 -17.94 9.62 -0.07
CA GLU A 204 -18.07 11.08 -0.05
C GLU A 204 -17.27 11.76 1.08
N ASP A 205 -16.99 11.03 2.17
CA ASP A 205 -16.36 11.53 3.40
C ASP A 205 -14.99 10.91 3.72
N ALA A 206 -14.51 9.95 2.93
CA ALA A 206 -13.19 9.38 3.07
C ALA A 206 -12.24 10.03 2.07
N VAL A 207 -11.42 10.89 2.56
CA VAL A 207 -10.41 11.57 1.76
C VAL A 207 -9.06 11.06 2.20
N ALA A 208 -8.56 10.05 1.52
CA ALA A 208 -7.15 9.70 1.64
C ALA A 208 -6.27 10.69 0.87
N ALA A 209 -6.83 11.27 -0.20
CA ALA A 209 -6.15 12.26 -1.01
C ALA A 209 -7.19 13.17 -1.66
N ASP A 210 -7.06 14.48 -1.54
CA ASP A 210 -7.94 15.46 -2.15
C ASP A 210 -7.25 16.11 -3.36
N LEU A 211 -7.66 15.68 -4.55
CA LEU A 211 -7.19 16.23 -5.81
C LEU A 211 -7.77 17.63 -6.12
N ASN A 212 -8.60 18.19 -5.25
CA ASN A 212 -9.14 19.55 -5.39
C ASN A 212 -8.25 20.61 -4.74
N THR A 213 -7.08 20.25 -4.24
CA THR A 213 -6.06 21.20 -3.76
C THR A 213 -5.07 21.52 -4.87
N ASP A 214 -4.38 22.66 -4.78
CA ASP A 214 -3.38 23.08 -5.79
C ASP A 214 -2.24 22.07 -5.93
N ARG A 215 -1.88 21.39 -4.85
CA ARG A 215 -0.82 20.38 -4.78
C ARG A 215 -1.21 19.27 -3.84
N MET A 216 -0.91 18.04 -4.24
CA MET A 216 -1.03 16.84 -3.42
C MET A 216 0.32 16.16 -3.35
N TYR A 217 1.01 16.30 -2.24
CA TYR A 217 2.30 15.65 -1.99
C TYR A 217 2.22 14.70 -0.81
N VAL A 218 2.72 13.50 -1.00
CA VAL A 218 2.76 12.44 -0.02
C VAL A 218 4.21 12.14 0.33
N LYS A 219 4.50 12.13 1.62
CA LYS A 219 5.83 11.73 2.13
C LYS A 219 6.17 10.31 1.67
N GLU A 220 7.38 10.08 1.16
CA GLU A 220 7.83 8.77 0.68
C GLU A 220 7.58 7.65 1.66
N THR A 221 7.90 7.85 2.94
CA THR A 221 7.73 6.85 4.00
C THR A 221 6.29 6.39 4.22
N ARG A 222 5.32 6.99 3.52
CA ARG A 222 3.90 6.59 3.53
C ARG A 222 3.48 5.77 2.33
N THR A 223 4.39 5.49 1.41
CA THR A 223 4.10 4.73 0.19
C THR A 223 4.88 3.43 0.18
N GLY A 224 4.28 2.36 -0.28
CA GLY A 224 4.97 1.07 -0.46
C GLY A 224 6.11 1.16 -1.49
N LEU A 225 5.98 2.06 -2.46
CA LEU A 225 6.99 2.41 -3.45
C LEU A 225 6.82 3.90 -3.78
N PRO A 226 7.88 4.73 -3.74
CA PRO A 226 7.77 6.18 -3.89
C PRO A 226 7.58 6.58 -5.36
N LEU A 227 6.42 6.25 -5.92
CA LEU A 227 6.03 6.58 -7.28
C LEU A 227 4.65 7.25 -7.34
N ALA A 228 4.45 8.09 -8.36
CA ALA A 228 3.17 8.64 -8.76
C ALA A 228 2.95 8.42 -10.26
N MET A 229 1.83 7.83 -10.63
CA MET A 229 1.42 7.59 -12.01
C MET A 229 0.19 8.40 -12.36
N LEU A 230 0.24 9.05 -13.51
CA LEU A 230 -0.85 9.76 -14.13
C LEU A 230 -1.20 9.10 -15.46
N ARG A 231 -2.47 8.81 -15.70
CA ARG A 231 -2.97 8.27 -16.97
C ARG A 231 -4.07 9.15 -17.52
N GLU A 232 -3.96 9.57 -18.77
CA GLU A 232 -5.06 10.21 -19.49
C GLU A 232 -6.06 9.16 -20.01
N LYS A 233 -7.35 9.37 -19.73
CA LYS A 233 -8.40 8.39 -20.08
C LYS A 233 -8.60 8.24 -21.58
N ILE A 234 -8.43 9.33 -22.35
CA ILE A 234 -8.74 9.35 -23.80
C ILE A 234 -7.66 8.64 -24.61
N THR A 235 -6.42 8.99 -24.41
CA THR A 235 -5.29 8.44 -25.20
C THR A 235 -4.70 7.17 -24.62
N GLY A 236 -4.92 6.95 -23.31
CA GLY A 236 -4.26 5.89 -22.55
C GLY A 236 -2.80 6.19 -22.21
N THR A 237 -2.31 7.38 -22.56
CA THR A 237 -0.93 7.79 -22.25
C THR A 237 -0.71 7.90 -20.75
N THR A 238 0.37 7.30 -20.27
CA THR A 238 0.76 7.30 -18.87
C THR A 238 2.10 7.98 -18.66
N LEU A 239 2.22 8.65 -17.54
CA LEU A 239 3.45 9.26 -17.07
C LEU A 239 3.65 8.87 -15.60
N THR A 240 4.73 8.14 -15.32
CA THR A 240 5.09 7.74 -13.96
C THR A 240 6.42 8.36 -13.58
N LEU A 241 6.45 9.00 -12.42
CA LEU A 241 7.67 9.52 -11.78
C LEU A 241 7.90 8.74 -10.49
N MET A 242 9.13 8.34 -10.20
CA MET A 242 9.51 7.59 -9.02
C MET A 242 10.83 8.13 -8.46
N HIS A 243 10.97 8.24 -7.15
CA HIS A 243 12.27 8.42 -6.54
C HIS A 243 13.09 7.13 -6.73
N TYR A 244 14.26 7.25 -7.31
CA TYR A 244 15.14 6.12 -7.62
C TYR A 244 16.26 6.02 -6.59
N ASN A 245 16.44 4.84 -6.00
CA ASN A 245 17.38 4.59 -4.89
C ASN A 245 17.19 5.57 -3.70
N PRO A 246 16.00 5.63 -3.10
CA PRO A 246 15.74 6.52 -1.99
C PRO A 246 16.66 6.19 -0.80
N ARG A 247 17.27 7.23 -0.24
CA ARG A 247 18.04 7.14 1.00
C ARG A 247 17.26 7.88 2.08
N ILE A 248 16.37 7.16 2.73
CA ILE A 248 15.42 7.80 3.62
C ILE A 248 15.95 7.75 5.04
N ASP A 249 16.11 8.94 5.62
CA ASP A 249 16.27 9.14 7.04
C ASP A 249 15.03 9.84 7.58
N VAL A 250 14.32 9.22 8.50
CA VAL A 250 13.03 9.72 8.96
C VAL A 250 13.24 10.76 10.05
N GLY A 251 13.08 12.02 9.69
CA GLY A 251 12.92 13.08 10.67
C GLY A 251 11.66 12.87 11.51
N GLN A 252 11.70 13.24 12.78
CA GLN A 252 10.52 13.18 13.64
C GLN A 252 9.36 13.95 13.01
N ASN A 253 8.16 13.39 13.05
CA ASN A 253 6.96 14.08 12.67
C ASN A 253 6.33 14.67 13.96
N PRO A 254 6.54 15.97 14.25
CA PRO A 254 5.87 16.61 15.36
C PRO A 254 4.38 16.72 15.00
N GLY A 255 3.53 16.19 15.84
CA GLY A 255 2.08 16.21 15.60
C GLY A 255 1.51 17.62 15.48
N GLY A 256 0.60 17.81 14.51
CA GLY A 256 -0.41 18.85 14.39
C GLY A 256 0.06 20.31 14.28
N GLY A 257 -0.27 20.96 13.17
CA GLY A 257 0.00 22.38 12.89
C GLY A 257 0.90 22.57 11.66
N ILE A 258 1.15 23.83 11.25
CA ILE A 258 2.16 24.14 10.23
C ILE A 258 3.51 23.75 10.80
N PHE A 259 4.20 22.87 10.12
CA PHE A 259 5.50 22.45 10.53
C PHE A 259 6.54 22.85 9.48
N TYR A 260 7.54 23.58 9.94
CA TYR A 260 8.67 24.00 9.11
C TYR A 260 9.96 23.52 9.77
N GLU A 261 10.70 22.67 9.08
CA GLU A 261 11.99 22.16 9.55
C GLU A 261 13.09 22.53 8.55
N VAL A 262 14.20 23.09 9.04
CA VAL A 262 15.43 23.24 8.28
C VAL A 262 16.45 22.30 8.87
N ASN A 263 16.81 21.26 8.12
CA ASN A 263 17.69 20.20 8.62
C ASN A 263 18.44 19.53 7.45
N ASP A 264 19.74 19.66 7.42
CA ASP A 264 20.59 19.14 6.35
C ASP A 264 20.74 17.61 6.36
N ALA A 265 20.33 16.96 7.46
CA ALA A 265 20.34 15.50 7.56
C ALA A 265 19.14 14.83 6.88
N LEU A 266 18.12 15.58 6.47
CA LEU A 266 16.92 15.03 5.83
C LEU A 266 17.27 14.45 4.45
N GLN A 267 16.90 13.19 4.23
CA GLN A 267 17.17 12.44 3.00
C GLN A 267 15.94 11.82 2.37
N TYR A 268 14.75 12.34 2.65
CA TYR A 268 13.53 11.88 2.05
C TYR A 268 12.73 13.02 1.41
N GLY A 269 12.00 12.67 0.38
CA GLY A 269 11.17 13.60 -0.37
C GLY A 269 9.69 13.31 -0.24
N SER A 270 8.95 13.90 -1.14
CA SER A 270 7.54 13.62 -1.38
C SER A 270 7.26 13.47 -2.86
N ILE A 271 6.33 12.57 -3.15
CA ILE A 271 5.83 12.27 -4.49
C ILE A 271 4.38 12.71 -4.63
N GLY A 272 3.97 13.16 -5.80
CA GLY A 272 2.58 13.54 -5.98
C GLY A 272 2.30 14.33 -7.25
N TYR A 273 1.35 15.24 -7.13
CA TYR A 273 0.84 16.01 -8.25
C TYR A 273 0.71 17.49 -7.88
N SER A 274 1.02 18.37 -8.83
CA SER A 274 0.50 19.75 -8.85
C SER A 274 -0.66 19.81 -9.83
N ILE A 275 -1.74 20.49 -9.45
CA ILE A 275 -2.96 20.56 -10.23
C ILE A 275 -3.08 21.94 -10.90
N TYR A 276 -2.53 22.94 -10.26
CA TYR A 276 -2.54 24.32 -10.75
C TYR A 276 -1.10 24.85 -10.92
N PRO A 277 -0.79 25.65 -11.95
CA PRO A 277 -1.64 26.10 -13.08
C PRO A 277 -1.88 25.02 -14.14
N SER A 278 -1.14 23.94 -14.13
CA SER A 278 -1.31 22.78 -15.02
C SER A 278 -0.99 21.50 -14.27
N LEU A 279 -1.64 20.41 -14.68
CA LEU A 279 -1.43 19.11 -14.07
C LEU A 279 -0.01 18.62 -14.33
N SER A 280 0.69 18.19 -13.27
CA SER A 280 2.03 17.62 -13.34
C SER A 280 2.20 16.46 -12.37
N VAL A 281 3.19 15.62 -12.65
CA VAL A 281 3.72 14.63 -11.72
C VAL A 281 5.01 15.18 -11.14
N ASP A 282 5.10 15.20 -9.81
CA ASP A 282 6.15 15.92 -9.10
C ASP A 282 6.90 15.03 -8.12
N PHE A 283 8.20 15.29 -7.98
CA PHE A 283 9.01 14.86 -6.84
C PHE A 283 9.63 16.09 -6.18
N HIS A 284 9.35 16.30 -4.90
CA HIS A 284 9.80 17.46 -4.11
C HIS A 284 10.77 17.00 -3.01
N TYR A 285 11.92 17.64 -2.89
CA TYR A 285 13.00 17.26 -1.98
C TYR A 285 13.65 18.49 -1.31
N PRO A 286 13.83 18.50 0.02
CA PRO A 286 13.28 17.59 1.01
C PRO A 286 11.75 17.66 1.08
N CYS A 287 11.17 16.75 1.83
CA CYS A 287 9.74 16.48 1.87
C CYS A 287 8.86 17.71 2.18
N ALA A 288 7.81 17.90 1.38
CA ALA A 288 6.62 18.66 1.75
C ALA A 288 5.41 17.73 1.74
N GLU A 289 4.57 17.77 2.78
CA GLU A 289 3.36 16.97 2.87
C GLU A 289 2.17 17.87 3.16
N GLY A 290 1.16 17.81 2.31
CA GLY A 290 -0.02 18.66 2.40
C GLY A 290 -1.08 18.16 3.35
N PRO A 291 -2.03 19.03 3.72
CA PRO A 291 -3.25 18.60 4.41
C PRO A 291 -4.00 17.62 3.51
N ARG A 292 -4.75 16.68 4.12
CA ARG A 292 -5.58 15.70 3.44
C ARG A 292 -4.86 14.60 2.65
N THR A 293 -3.55 14.47 2.77
CA THR A 293 -2.85 13.29 2.27
C THR A 293 -2.98 12.10 3.19
N TYR A 294 -3.42 12.32 4.42
CA TYR A 294 -3.76 11.30 5.39
C TYR A 294 -4.90 11.75 6.29
N GLU A 295 -5.86 10.87 6.59
CA GLU A 295 -6.86 11.05 7.62
C GLU A 295 -6.79 9.91 8.62
N VAL A 296 -6.89 10.23 9.90
CA VAL A 296 -7.11 9.21 10.93
C VAL A 296 -8.56 8.75 10.82
N ALA A 297 -8.79 7.45 10.75
CA ALA A 297 -10.12 6.87 10.68
C ALA A 297 -11.09 7.52 11.69
N GLY A 298 -12.19 8.04 11.17
CA GLY A 298 -13.25 8.60 12.00
C GLY A 298 -13.03 9.99 12.58
N ARG A 299 -11.89 10.62 12.36
CA ARG A 299 -11.65 12.01 12.78
C ARG A 299 -11.42 12.87 11.56
N LYS A 300 -12.40 13.75 11.22
CA LYS A 300 -12.09 14.90 10.37
C LYS A 300 -11.00 15.67 11.08
N ARG A 301 -9.77 15.65 10.58
CA ARG A 301 -8.79 16.63 11.03
C ARG A 301 -9.35 18.00 10.72
N ASP A 302 -9.30 18.89 11.71
CA ASP A 302 -9.69 20.28 11.55
C ASP A 302 -9.10 20.84 10.26
N ALA A 303 -9.85 21.71 9.57
CA ALA A 303 -9.38 22.44 8.37
C ALA A 303 -8.06 23.24 8.59
N LYS A 304 -7.55 23.24 9.80
CA LYS A 304 -6.27 23.79 10.25
C LYS A 304 -5.09 22.82 10.09
N THR A 305 -5.27 21.64 9.52
CA THR A 305 -4.14 20.74 9.26
C THR A 305 -3.36 21.28 8.08
N ILE A 306 -2.19 21.76 8.34
CA ILE A 306 -1.42 22.64 7.50
C ILE A 306 -0.25 21.84 6.93
N TRP A 307 0.34 22.35 5.86
CA TRP A 307 1.50 21.77 5.23
C TRP A 307 2.64 21.53 6.23
N SER A 308 3.19 20.33 6.21
CA SER A 308 4.47 20.00 6.82
C SER A 308 5.55 20.20 5.75
N LYS A 309 6.43 21.19 5.94
CA LYS A 309 7.42 21.59 4.97
C LYS A 309 8.83 21.49 5.54
N ARG A 310 9.72 20.92 4.77
CA ARG A 310 11.12 20.67 5.16
C ARG A 310 12.07 21.22 4.13
N TYR A 311 13.21 21.70 4.62
CA TYR A 311 14.22 22.36 3.80
C TYR A 311 15.62 21.95 4.25
N HIS A 312 16.57 22.01 3.32
CA HIS A 312 17.98 22.10 3.65
C HIS A 312 18.37 23.55 3.89
N SER A 313 19.41 23.81 4.69
CA SER A 313 19.85 25.16 4.99
C SER A 313 20.48 25.86 3.77
N VAL A 314 20.17 27.15 3.58
CA VAL A 314 20.86 27.99 2.62
C VAL A 314 22.22 28.41 3.20
N LYS A 315 23.21 27.53 3.04
CA LYS A 315 24.56 27.71 3.51
C LYS A 315 25.53 27.44 2.37
N GLU A 316 26.46 28.34 2.16
CA GLU A 316 27.47 28.23 1.09
C GLU A 316 28.22 26.89 1.17
N GLY A 317 28.28 26.21 0.02
CA GLY A 317 28.87 24.89 -0.11
C GLY A 317 27.93 23.72 0.22
N ASN A 318 26.75 23.99 0.76
CA ASN A 318 25.76 22.93 1.00
C ASN A 318 25.26 22.32 -0.32
N ILE A 319 25.12 21.01 -0.35
CA ILE A 319 24.68 20.26 -1.53
C ILE A 319 23.60 19.30 -1.10
N HIS A 320 22.47 19.27 -1.82
CA HIS A 320 21.56 18.13 -1.77
C HIS A 320 21.48 17.41 -3.10
N SER A 321 21.33 16.08 -3.02
CA SER A 321 21.34 15.21 -4.19
C SER A 321 20.23 14.18 -4.09
N TYR A 322 19.57 13.91 -5.21
CA TYR A 322 18.58 12.84 -5.34
C TYR A 322 18.43 12.41 -6.80
N SER A 323 17.72 11.30 -7.01
CA SER A 323 17.48 10.79 -8.36
C SER A 323 16.04 10.34 -8.55
N VAL A 324 15.51 10.57 -9.74
CA VAL A 324 14.18 10.11 -10.12
C VAL A 324 14.23 9.28 -11.40
N ALA A 325 13.31 8.33 -11.48
CA ALA A 325 13.05 7.54 -12.66
C ALA A 325 11.75 8.01 -13.32
N LEU A 326 11.80 8.21 -14.64
CA LEU A 326 10.65 8.60 -15.45
C LEU A 326 10.27 7.44 -16.35
N ILE A 327 9.04 6.95 -16.22
CA ILE A 327 8.52 5.76 -16.88
C ILE A 327 7.28 6.15 -17.69
N PRO A 328 7.45 6.50 -18.97
CA PRO A 328 6.31 6.73 -19.87
C PRO A 328 5.77 5.41 -20.39
N ASP A 329 4.46 5.35 -20.61
CA ASP A 329 3.81 4.20 -21.24
C ASP A 329 2.47 4.59 -21.86
N LYS A 330 1.79 3.61 -22.51
CA LYS A 330 0.44 3.74 -23.04
C LYS A 330 -0.32 2.45 -22.79
N LYS A 331 -1.43 2.55 -22.05
CA LYS A 331 -2.29 1.41 -21.68
C LYS A 331 -3.75 1.71 -21.94
N ASP A 332 -4.49 0.70 -22.38
CA ASP A 332 -5.90 0.82 -22.73
C ASP A 332 -6.79 1.14 -21.52
N ASN A 333 -6.41 0.70 -20.33
CA ASN A 333 -7.19 0.92 -19.13
C ASN A 333 -6.31 1.17 -17.89
N TYR A 334 -6.97 1.67 -16.84
CA TYR A 334 -6.31 1.99 -15.57
C TYR A 334 -5.60 0.80 -14.92
N ASN A 335 -6.24 -0.36 -14.92
CA ASN A 335 -5.70 -1.53 -14.22
C ASN A 335 -4.37 -1.97 -14.82
N GLU A 336 -4.27 -2.00 -16.15
CA GLU A 336 -3.02 -2.32 -16.86
C GLU A 336 -1.96 -1.23 -16.63
N ALA A 337 -2.35 0.04 -16.61
CA ALA A 337 -1.43 1.15 -16.34
C ALA A 337 -0.86 1.07 -14.93
N MET A 338 -1.69 0.84 -13.93
CA MET A 338 -1.28 0.67 -12.53
C MET A 338 -0.34 -0.52 -12.35
N MET A 339 -0.70 -1.68 -12.91
CA MET A 339 0.13 -2.89 -12.84
C MET A 339 1.49 -2.68 -13.50
N TYR A 340 1.53 -2.01 -14.65
CA TYR A 340 2.77 -1.70 -15.34
C TYR A 340 3.64 -0.72 -14.54
N ALA A 341 3.07 0.39 -14.07
CA ALA A 341 3.79 1.40 -13.31
C ALA A 341 4.40 0.80 -12.02
N PHE A 342 3.61 0.04 -11.25
CA PHE A 342 4.08 -0.62 -10.04
C PHE A 342 5.13 -1.69 -10.35
N GLY A 343 4.89 -2.54 -11.35
CA GLY A 343 5.81 -3.60 -11.76
C GLY A 343 7.15 -3.06 -12.25
N MET A 344 7.15 -1.97 -13.03
CA MET A 344 8.38 -1.31 -13.48
C MET A 344 9.10 -0.61 -12.33
N GLY A 345 8.36 0.05 -11.42
CA GLY A 345 8.94 0.65 -10.23
C GLY A 345 9.59 -0.39 -9.32
N TYR A 346 8.91 -1.50 -9.04
CA TYR A 346 9.45 -2.63 -8.27
C TYR A 346 10.74 -3.19 -8.89
N LYS A 347 10.74 -3.38 -10.21
CA LYS A 347 11.88 -3.88 -10.95
C LYS A 347 13.06 -2.90 -10.95
N THR A 348 12.77 -1.60 -11.00
CA THR A 348 13.77 -0.54 -10.96
C THR A 348 14.41 -0.40 -9.58
N GLU A 349 13.62 -0.56 -8.51
CA GLU A 349 14.11 -0.49 -7.13
C GLU A 349 14.91 -1.74 -6.73
N GLU A 350 14.62 -2.90 -7.32
CA GLU A 350 15.29 -4.18 -7.03
C GLU A 350 15.33 -4.49 -5.51
N PRO A 351 14.18 -4.56 -4.81
CA PRO A 351 14.16 -4.71 -3.37
C PRO A 351 14.88 -5.99 -2.90
N THR A 352 15.64 -5.88 -1.83
CA THR A 352 16.31 -7.03 -1.22
C THR A 352 15.29 -7.91 -0.53
N ILE A 353 15.13 -9.13 -1.01
CA ILE A 353 14.27 -10.14 -0.39
C ILE A 353 15.09 -10.87 0.69
N VAL A 354 14.57 -10.83 1.92
CA VAL A 354 15.17 -11.58 3.04
C VAL A 354 14.63 -12.99 3.02
N ASP A 355 15.53 -13.97 3.00
CA ASP A 355 15.18 -15.38 3.16
C ASP A 355 14.81 -15.65 4.62
N MET A 356 13.60 -16.18 4.84
CA MET A 356 13.08 -16.45 6.18
C MET A 356 12.81 -17.93 6.36
N ASN A 357 13.22 -18.49 7.50
CA ASN A 357 12.85 -19.84 7.89
C ASN A 357 11.39 -19.90 8.34
N MET A 358 10.48 -20.16 7.40
CA MET A 358 9.05 -20.19 7.68
C MET A 358 8.64 -21.29 8.67
N ASP A 359 9.35 -22.41 8.71
CA ASP A 359 9.06 -23.50 9.66
C ASP A 359 9.40 -23.05 11.09
N GLU A 360 10.51 -22.34 11.26
CA GLU A 360 10.89 -21.80 12.56
C GLU A 360 9.91 -20.69 13.01
N ILE A 361 9.51 -19.80 12.11
CA ILE A 361 8.50 -18.77 12.40
C ILE A 361 7.18 -19.43 12.81
N TYR A 362 6.74 -20.46 12.09
CA TYR A 362 5.52 -21.19 12.43
C TYR A 362 5.63 -21.82 13.82
N ARG A 363 6.75 -22.49 14.13
CA ARG A 363 6.99 -23.09 15.44
C ARG A 363 6.98 -22.04 16.57
N GLN A 364 7.64 -20.90 16.38
CA GLN A 364 7.67 -19.82 17.37
C GLN A 364 6.28 -19.23 17.61
N ASN A 365 5.47 -19.06 16.56
CA ASN A 365 4.09 -18.63 16.72
C ASN A 365 3.25 -19.65 17.52
N ILE A 366 3.43 -20.95 17.30
CA ILE A 366 2.73 -21.98 18.11
C ILE A 366 3.12 -21.86 19.59
N GLU A 367 4.40 -21.66 19.91
CA GLU A 367 4.84 -21.48 21.30
C GLU A 367 4.24 -20.18 21.92
N LEU A 368 4.18 -19.09 21.16
CA LEU A 368 3.51 -17.87 21.60
C LEU A 368 2.02 -18.13 21.87
N PHE A 369 1.31 -18.80 20.98
CA PHE A 369 -0.09 -19.13 21.17
C PHE A 369 -0.33 -20.03 22.39
N LYS A 370 0.58 -20.98 22.66
CA LYS A 370 0.52 -21.80 23.88
C LYS A 370 0.67 -20.96 25.15
N ALA A 371 1.59 -19.99 25.14
CA ALA A 371 1.86 -19.12 26.27
C ALA A 371 0.66 -18.16 26.54
N GLU A 372 0.07 -17.62 25.48
CA GLU A 372 -1.02 -16.64 25.56
C GLU A 372 -2.42 -17.26 25.63
N TYR A 373 -2.54 -18.57 25.59
CA TYR A 373 -3.82 -19.26 25.71
C TYR A 373 -4.50 -18.96 27.06
N ARG A 374 -5.77 -18.59 27.02
CA ARG A 374 -6.60 -18.29 28.19
C ARG A 374 -7.90 -19.07 28.15
N MET A 375 -8.38 -19.44 29.32
CA MET A 375 -9.64 -20.13 29.51
C MET A 375 -10.48 -19.43 30.58
N PHE A 376 -11.75 -19.21 30.28
CA PHE A 376 -12.71 -18.59 31.20
C PHE A 376 -13.94 -19.48 31.34
N GLY A 377 -14.43 -19.62 32.59
CA GLY A 377 -15.69 -20.28 32.91
C GLY A 377 -16.71 -19.28 33.40
N LYS A 378 -17.92 -19.30 32.80
CA LYS A 378 -19.07 -18.53 33.30
C LYS A 378 -20.33 -19.38 33.15
N GLY A 379 -20.86 -19.91 34.26
CA GLY A 379 -21.93 -20.87 34.22
C GLY A 379 -21.52 -22.14 33.45
N ASN A 380 -22.29 -22.50 32.44
CA ASN A 380 -21.98 -23.65 31.57
C ASN A 380 -21.05 -23.31 30.39
N ILE A 381 -20.63 -22.06 30.25
CA ILE A 381 -19.79 -21.62 29.16
C ILE A 381 -18.33 -21.78 29.55
N LYS A 382 -17.59 -22.52 28.72
CA LYS A 382 -16.11 -22.61 28.78
C LYS A 382 -15.56 -21.91 27.56
N ALA A 383 -15.19 -20.64 27.69
CA ALA A 383 -14.54 -19.88 26.63
C ALA A 383 -13.05 -20.16 26.62
N ALA A 384 -12.49 -20.40 25.45
CA ALA A 384 -11.06 -20.58 25.24
C ALA A 384 -10.59 -19.78 24.04
N GLY A 385 -9.44 -19.11 24.17
CA GLY A 385 -8.91 -18.28 23.13
C GLY A 385 -7.63 -17.57 23.52
N LEU A 386 -7.20 -16.64 22.65
CA LEU A 386 -6.08 -15.73 22.87
C LEU A 386 -6.61 -14.31 23.10
N PRO A 387 -5.93 -13.48 23.89
CA PRO A 387 -6.21 -12.04 23.92
C PRO A 387 -6.17 -11.47 22.52
N TRP A 388 -7.03 -10.51 22.22
CA TRP A 388 -7.08 -9.94 20.89
C TRP A 388 -5.92 -8.97 20.60
N SER A 389 -5.25 -8.46 21.63
CA SER A 389 -4.05 -7.62 21.53
C SER A 389 -3.01 -7.98 22.58
N LEU A 390 -1.76 -7.72 22.26
CA LEU A 390 -0.61 -7.80 23.17
C LEU A 390 0.22 -6.54 23.02
N ASP A 391 0.68 -5.98 24.14
CA ASP A 391 1.61 -4.87 24.15
C ASP A 391 3.05 -5.37 23.97
N LEU A 392 3.76 -4.79 23.05
CA LEU A 392 5.16 -5.13 22.78
C LEU A 392 6.09 -4.14 23.51
N PRO A 393 7.28 -4.58 23.94
CA PRO A 393 7.90 -5.90 23.70
C PRO A 393 7.61 -6.98 24.74
N ASP A 394 6.96 -6.66 25.86
CA ASP A 394 6.85 -7.54 27.02
C ASP A 394 5.66 -8.53 26.96
N GLY A 395 4.79 -8.42 25.96
CA GLY A 395 3.66 -9.33 25.78
C GLY A 395 2.53 -9.14 26.79
N THR A 396 2.49 -8.01 27.51
CA THR A 396 1.39 -7.72 28.44
C THR A 396 0.10 -7.39 27.70
N ASN A 397 -1.03 -7.47 28.37
CA ASN A 397 -2.32 -7.06 27.84
C ASN A 397 -2.96 -6.02 28.77
N THR A 398 -2.95 -4.76 28.34
CA THR A 398 -3.49 -3.62 29.12
C THR A 398 -4.93 -3.30 28.73
N GLU A 399 -5.43 -3.76 27.57
CA GLU A 399 -6.78 -3.44 27.08
C GLU A 399 -7.86 -4.42 27.58
N GLY A 400 -7.48 -5.41 28.38
CA GLY A 400 -8.36 -6.49 28.82
C GLY A 400 -8.39 -7.66 27.84
N ILE A 401 -9.05 -8.74 28.25
CA ILE A 401 -9.10 -9.97 27.48
C ILE A 401 -10.46 -10.10 26.81
N SER A 402 -10.47 -10.05 25.48
CA SER A 402 -11.62 -10.40 24.66
C SER A 402 -11.18 -11.32 23.52
N PHE A 403 -12.13 -12.04 22.95
CA PHE A 403 -11.89 -12.97 21.86
C PHE A 403 -12.69 -12.55 20.62
N GLN A 404 -12.05 -12.55 19.46
CA GLN A 404 -12.68 -12.23 18.19
C GLN A 404 -12.51 -13.40 17.22
N MET A 405 -13.62 -13.86 16.63
CA MET A 405 -13.66 -15.09 15.79
C MET A 405 -12.74 -15.04 14.58
N GLY A 406 -12.82 -13.99 13.81
CA GLY A 406 -12.02 -13.73 12.61
C GLY A 406 -11.40 -12.33 12.64
N PHE A 407 -11.05 -11.78 11.47
CA PHE A 407 -10.39 -10.48 11.35
C PHE A 407 -9.08 -10.44 12.17
N VAL A 408 -8.87 -9.46 13.02
CA VAL A 408 -7.65 -9.37 13.85
C VAL A 408 -7.51 -10.55 14.81
N GLY A 409 -8.62 -10.99 15.40
CA GLY A 409 -8.62 -12.04 16.42
C GLY A 409 -8.26 -13.43 15.91
N GLN A 410 -8.64 -13.79 14.69
CA GLN A 410 -8.34 -15.08 14.00
C GLN A 410 -8.45 -16.34 14.86
N GLN A 411 -9.32 -16.34 15.86
CA GLN A 411 -9.35 -17.36 16.93
C GLN A 411 -9.53 -18.80 16.42
N ILE A 412 -10.45 -19.00 15.45
CA ILE A 412 -10.68 -20.35 14.92
C ILE A 412 -9.51 -20.80 14.05
N ALA A 413 -8.93 -19.90 13.24
CA ALA A 413 -7.78 -20.22 12.42
C ALA A 413 -6.56 -20.58 13.28
N VAL A 414 -6.30 -19.82 14.35
CA VAL A 414 -5.24 -20.13 15.32
C VAL A 414 -5.52 -21.45 16.03
N GLY A 415 -6.76 -21.68 16.49
CA GLY A 415 -7.18 -22.96 17.07
C GLY A 415 -6.91 -24.13 16.14
N TYR A 416 -7.22 -23.99 14.84
CA TYR A 416 -6.89 -24.96 13.81
C TYR A 416 -5.36 -25.21 13.71
N HIS A 417 -4.55 -24.18 13.68
CA HIS A 417 -3.09 -24.34 13.59
C HIS A 417 -2.50 -25.04 14.82
N MET A 418 -2.98 -24.71 16.01
CA MET A 418 -2.57 -25.40 17.25
C MET A 418 -3.04 -26.87 17.25
N TYR A 419 -4.30 -27.12 16.85
CA TYR A 419 -4.85 -28.47 16.78
C TYR A 419 -4.07 -29.34 15.79
N ARG A 420 -3.80 -28.81 14.60
CA ARG A 420 -2.99 -29.47 13.57
C ARG A 420 -1.57 -29.75 14.05
N TYR A 421 -0.90 -28.74 14.62
CA TYR A 421 0.47 -28.90 15.14
C TYR A 421 0.54 -30.00 16.19
N GLY A 422 -0.42 -30.00 17.13
CA GLY A 422 -0.51 -31.02 18.18
C GLY A 422 -0.72 -32.43 17.61
N LEU A 423 -1.51 -32.57 16.55
CA LEU A 423 -1.68 -33.85 15.85
C LEU A 423 -0.41 -34.28 15.10
N ASP A 424 0.20 -33.39 14.34
CA ASP A 424 1.36 -33.68 13.51
C ASP A 424 2.63 -33.99 14.35
N HIS A 425 2.74 -33.39 15.54
CA HIS A 425 3.91 -33.51 16.44
C HIS A 425 3.65 -34.36 17.70
N HIS A 426 2.46 -34.97 17.83
CA HIS A 426 2.06 -35.73 19.02
C HIS A 426 2.10 -34.91 20.33
N ASP A 427 1.90 -33.59 20.25
CA ASP A 427 1.80 -32.68 21.38
C ASP A 427 0.35 -32.56 21.84
N SER A 428 -0.01 -33.38 22.85
CA SER A 428 -1.37 -33.45 23.35
C SER A 428 -1.85 -32.14 23.98
N GLU A 429 -0.95 -31.37 24.61
CA GLU A 429 -1.29 -30.08 25.22
C GLU A 429 -1.71 -29.07 24.16
N THR A 430 -0.88 -28.90 23.14
CA THR A 430 -1.17 -27.97 22.03
C THR A 430 -2.42 -28.38 21.28
N ARG A 431 -2.60 -29.68 21.05
CA ARG A 431 -3.81 -30.23 20.43
C ARG A 431 -5.07 -29.88 21.21
N GLU A 432 -5.11 -30.13 22.52
CA GLU A 432 -6.30 -29.89 23.35
C GLU A 432 -6.59 -28.37 23.49
N LYS A 433 -5.56 -27.53 23.60
CA LYS A 433 -5.71 -26.06 23.58
C LYS A 433 -6.35 -25.62 22.27
N GLY A 434 -5.81 -26.03 21.13
CA GLY A 434 -6.36 -25.70 19.80
C GLY A 434 -7.79 -26.19 19.63
N LYS A 435 -8.07 -27.47 20.01
CA LYS A 435 -9.41 -28.03 19.95
C LYS A 435 -10.42 -27.25 20.80
N SER A 436 -10.05 -26.91 22.02
CA SER A 436 -10.94 -26.16 22.93
C SER A 436 -11.29 -24.77 22.42
N MET A 437 -10.37 -24.10 21.69
CA MET A 437 -10.67 -22.83 21.01
C MET A 437 -11.73 -23.03 19.94
N VAL A 438 -11.57 -24.03 19.06
CA VAL A 438 -12.56 -24.32 18.00
C VAL A 438 -13.90 -24.74 18.60
N ASP A 439 -13.91 -25.62 19.62
CA ASP A 439 -15.11 -26.07 20.30
C ASP A 439 -15.91 -24.93 20.94
N PHE A 440 -15.22 -23.95 21.53
CA PHE A 440 -15.88 -22.74 22.06
C PHE A 440 -16.65 -21.98 20.98
N TRP A 441 -16.03 -21.75 19.82
CA TRP A 441 -16.65 -20.98 18.74
C TRP A 441 -17.79 -21.71 18.02
N VAL A 442 -17.90 -23.00 18.14
CA VAL A 442 -19.07 -23.77 17.64
C VAL A 442 -20.12 -24.07 18.72
N SER A 443 -19.89 -23.65 19.96
CA SER A 443 -20.80 -23.85 21.07
C SER A 443 -22.12 -23.09 20.88
N ASP A 444 -23.17 -23.53 21.59
CA ASP A 444 -24.46 -22.84 21.58
C ASP A 444 -24.38 -21.38 22.02
N ALA A 445 -23.43 -21.02 22.88
CA ALA A 445 -23.22 -19.64 23.30
C ALA A 445 -22.93 -18.68 22.11
N ILE A 446 -22.28 -19.20 21.07
CA ILE A 446 -21.86 -18.45 19.89
C ILE A 446 -22.79 -18.69 18.69
N MET A 447 -23.15 -19.95 18.47
CA MET A 447 -23.82 -20.43 17.23
C MET A 447 -25.32 -20.52 17.32
N LYS A 448 -25.96 -20.15 18.43
CA LYS A 448 -27.40 -20.31 18.67
C LYS A 448 -28.30 -19.51 17.71
N THR A 449 -27.75 -18.47 17.09
CA THR A 449 -28.42 -17.49 16.24
C THR A 449 -28.28 -17.81 14.74
N TYR A 450 -28.85 -16.98 13.86
CA TYR A 450 -28.78 -17.17 12.40
C TYR A 450 -27.35 -17.01 11.89
N PHE A 451 -26.65 -15.94 12.31
CA PHE A 451 -25.20 -15.78 12.15
C PHE A 451 -24.52 -15.83 13.52
N PRO A 452 -23.25 -16.27 13.60
CA PRO A 452 -22.53 -16.37 14.87
C PRO A 452 -22.28 -15.02 15.50
N THR A 453 -22.23 -14.97 16.82
CA THR A 453 -21.60 -13.86 17.55
C THR A 453 -20.10 -13.92 17.29
N VAL A 454 -19.51 -12.83 16.78
CA VAL A 454 -18.10 -12.81 16.36
C VAL A 454 -17.15 -12.17 17.37
N TRP A 455 -17.68 -11.65 18.45
CA TRP A 455 -16.93 -11.06 19.55
C TRP A 455 -17.44 -11.57 20.90
N TRP A 456 -16.53 -11.99 21.76
CA TRP A 456 -16.83 -12.45 23.11
C TRP A 456 -15.93 -11.76 24.12
N ASP A 457 -16.52 -11.19 25.18
CA ASP A 457 -15.84 -10.49 26.26
C ASP A 457 -16.23 -11.09 27.61
N PRO A 458 -15.27 -11.61 28.40
CA PRO A 458 -15.58 -12.18 29.72
C PRO A 458 -16.13 -11.16 30.72
N ALA A 459 -15.88 -9.86 30.52
CA ALA A 459 -16.42 -8.79 31.36
C ALA A 459 -17.87 -8.42 31.04
N ASP A 460 -18.43 -8.83 29.90
CA ASP A 460 -19.81 -8.56 29.54
C ASP A 460 -20.78 -9.42 30.37
N ASN A 461 -21.38 -8.81 31.36
CA ASN A 461 -22.33 -9.47 32.26
C ASN A 461 -23.73 -9.68 31.65
N ALA A 462 -24.12 -8.92 30.65
CA ALA A 462 -25.48 -8.90 30.12
C ALA A 462 -25.81 -10.11 29.25
N THR A 463 -24.79 -10.67 28.58
CA THR A 463 -24.94 -11.71 27.53
C THR A 463 -24.03 -12.90 27.74
N ALA A 464 -23.60 -13.19 28.96
CA ALA A 464 -22.67 -14.25 29.28
C ALA A 464 -21.34 -14.12 28.49
N GLY A 465 -20.87 -12.91 28.27
CA GLY A 465 -19.64 -12.58 27.57
C GLY A 465 -19.82 -12.17 26.10
N GLN A 466 -21.03 -12.21 25.56
CA GLN A 466 -21.27 -11.74 24.20
C GLN A 466 -21.35 -10.20 24.16
N ARG A 467 -20.65 -9.59 23.20
CA ARG A 467 -20.79 -8.17 22.93
C ARG A 467 -21.99 -7.91 22.04
N ARG A 468 -23.14 -7.54 22.61
CA ARG A 468 -24.40 -7.36 21.90
C ARG A 468 -24.36 -6.36 20.74
N GLU A 469 -23.56 -5.33 20.89
CA GLU A 469 -23.48 -4.22 19.96
C GLU A 469 -22.52 -4.48 18.79
N TYR A 470 -21.75 -5.57 18.85
CA TYR A 470 -20.82 -5.90 17.79
C TYR A 470 -21.53 -6.74 16.73
N PRO A 471 -21.71 -6.20 15.51
CA PRO A 471 -22.43 -6.92 14.47
C PRO A 471 -21.64 -8.14 13.96
N SER A 472 -22.37 -9.11 13.40
CA SER A 472 -21.77 -10.22 12.65
C SER A 472 -21.23 -9.70 11.31
N PHE A 473 -20.02 -9.12 11.32
CA PHE A 473 -19.37 -8.72 10.09
C PHE A 473 -19.08 -9.93 9.20
N LEU A 474 -19.39 -9.79 7.89
CA LEU A 474 -19.14 -10.82 6.88
C LEU A 474 -17.69 -11.34 6.97
N ARG A 475 -16.71 -10.44 7.04
CA ARG A 475 -15.29 -10.76 7.18
C ARG A 475 -15.03 -11.64 8.41
N CYS A 476 -15.55 -11.26 9.58
CA CYS A 476 -15.24 -11.96 10.82
C CYS A 476 -15.76 -13.41 10.84
N PHE A 477 -17.00 -13.63 10.43
CA PHE A 477 -17.51 -15.01 10.48
C PHE A 477 -17.06 -15.86 9.28
N VAL A 478 -16.81 -15.29 8.11
CA VAL A 478 -16.26 -16.04 6.97
C VAL A 478 -14.84 -16.52 7.24
N ASP A 479 -13.97 -15.66 7.77
CA ASP A 479 -12.61 -16.07 8.22
C ASP A 479 -12.69 -17.21 9.22
N GLY A 480 -13.58 -17.06 10.23
CA GLY A 480 -13.81 -18.11 11.22
C GLY A 480 -14.30 -19.43 10.60
N MET A 481 -15.22 -19.35 9.64
CA MET A 481 -15.75 -20.56 8.97
C MET A 481 -14.73 -21.22 8.05
N GLU A 482 -13.85 -20.48 7.39
CA GLU A 482 -12.73 -21.08 6.66
C GLU A 482 -11.78 -21.83 7.59
N GLY A 483 -11.40 -21.22 8.73
CA GLY A 483 -10.59 -21.90 9.74
C GLY A 483 -11.28 -23.15 10.32
N LEU A 484 -12.59 -23.07 10.51
CA LEU A 484 -13.39 -24.21 11.00
C LEU A 484 -13.43 -25.36 9.98
N LEU A 485 -13.55 -25.05 8.68
CA LEU A 485 -13.50 -26.06 7.63
C LEU A 485 -12.13 -26.75 7.57
N ASP A 486 -11.06 -25.98 7.71
CA ASP A 486 -9.71 -26.54 7.72
C ASP A 486 -9.47 -27.39 8.98
N ALA A 487 -9.98 -26.98 10.15
CA ALA A 487 -9.96 -27.77 11.37
C ALA A 487 -10.77 -29.09 11.24
N TYR A 488 -11.96 -29.04 10.63
CA TYR A 488 -12.75 -30.23 10.37
C TYR A 488 -12.03 -31.18 9.41
N ARG A 489 -11.50 -30.69 8.30
CA ARG A 489 -10.77 -31.50 7.32
C ARG A 489 -9.58 -32.23 7.95
N ILE A 490 -8.80 -31.55 8.83
CA ILE A 490 -7.68 -32.21 9.52
C ILE A 490 -8.16 -33.25 10.54
N SER A 491 -9.28 -33.00 11.23
CA SER A 491 -9.89 -33.99 12.17
C SER A 491 -10.30 -35.28 11.44
N VAL A 492 -10.89 -35.14 10.25
CA VAL A 492 -11.23 -36.28 9.40
C VAL A 492 -9.98 -37.01 8.91
N ALA A 493 -8.96 -36.30 8.50
CA ALA A 493 -7.69 -36.87 8.02
C ALA A 493 -6.98 -37.72 9.11
N HIS A 494 -7.18 -37.38 10.38
CA HIS A 494 -6.65 -38.08 11.53
C HIS A 494 -7.66 -39.12 12.13
N ASN A 495 -8.75 -39.43 11.43
CA ASN A 495 -9.80 -40.34 11.85
C ASN A 495 -10.51 -39.93 13.16
N GLU A 496 -10.62 -38.64 13.42
CA GLU A 496 -11.30 -38.07 14.60
C GLU A 496 -12.34 -37.03 14.18
N PRO A 497 -13.31 -37.32 13.30
CA PRO A 497 -14.23 -36.34 12.76
C PRO A 497 -15.02 -35.63 13.87
N GLN A 498 -15.02 -34.30 13.85
CA GLN A 498 -15.76 -33.46 14.79
C GLN A 498 -17.10 -33.02 14.16
N GLU A 499 -18.15 -33.83 14.30
CA GLU A 499 -19.42 -33.60 13.62
C GLU A 499 -20.12 -32.30 14.00
N ALA A 500 -19.93 -31.79 15.22
CA ALA A 500 -20.43 -30.48 15.63
C ALA A 500 -19.83 -29.34 14.77
N TRP A 501 -18.58 -29.47 14.40
CA TRP A 501 -17.88 -28.50 13.53
C TRP A 501 -18.50 -28.49 12.12
N ASN A 502 -18.75 -29.69 11.56
CA ASN A 502 -19.35 -29.84 10.24
C ASN A 502 -20.80 -29.31 10.20
N GLN A 503 -21.57 -29.54 11.26
CA GLN A 503 -22.95 -29.04 11.37
C GLN A 503 -22.98 -27.51 11.45
N ALA A 504 -22.08 -26.89 12.23
CA ALA A 504 -21.95 -25.45 12.32
C ALA A 504 -21.59 -24.82 10.97
N LEU A 505 -20.60 -25.41 10.26
CA LEU A 505 -20.19 -25.00 8.91
C LEU A 505 -21.35 -25.00 7.92
N LYS A 506 -22.04 -26.14 7.79
CA LYS A 506 -23.17 -26.31 6.85
C LYS A 506 -24.30 -25.34 7.14
N ARG A 507 -24.61 -25.11 8.43
CA ARG A 507 -25.64 -24.16 8.84
C ARG A 507 -25.27 -22.72 8.44
N VAL A 508 -24.07 -22.23 8.82
CA VAL A 508 -23.65 -20.86 8.52
C VAL A 508 -23.53 -20.64 7.03
N ALA A 509 -22.92 -21.58 6.29
CA ALA A 509 -22.80 -21.50 4.84
C ALA A 509 -24.16 -21.46 4.13
N SER A 510 -25.11 -22.32 4.55
CA SER A 510 -26.46 -22.31 4.01
C SER A 510 -27.20 -21.01 4.31
N ASN A 511 -27.01 -20.44 5.51
CA ASN A 511 -27.60 -19.18 5.88
C ASN A 511 -27.00 -18.02 5.07
N LEU A 512 -25.69 -18.04 4.82
CA LEU A 512 -25.02 -17.05 3.97
C LEU A 512 -25.60 -17.05 2.55
N VAL A 513 -25.71 -18.21 1.91
CA VAL A 513 -26.31 -18.32 0.56
C VAL A 513 -27.73 -17.75 0.50
N LYS A 514 -28.55 -17.95 1.54
CA LYS A 514 -29.93 -17.39 1.62
C LYS A 514 -29.92 -15.85 1.73
N LYS A 515 -28.81 -15.25 2.10
CA LYS A 515 -28.66 -13.78 2.25
C LYS A 515 -27.97 -13.13 1.08
N GLN A 516 -27.63 -13.89 0.03
CA GLN A 516 -27.08 -13.33 -1.19
C GLN A 516 -28.12 -12.45 -1.89
N ASN A 517 -27.72 -11.24 -2.27
CA ASN A 517 -28.56 -10.33 -3.04
C ASN A 517 -28.73 -10.82 -4.49
N GLU A 518 -29.75 -10.32 -5.19
CA GLU A 518 -30.05 -10.67 -6.58
C GLU A 518 -28.88 -10.37 -7.53
N ASP A 519 -28.11 -9.30 -7.25
CA ASP A 519 -26.93 -8.90 -8.00
C ASP A 519 -25.69 -9.77 -7.68
N GLY A 520 -25.80 -10.75 -6.81
CA GLY A 520 -24.72 -11.66 -6.40
C GLY A 520 -23.91 -11.15 -5.20
N SER A 521 -24.12 -9.94 -4.75
CA SER A 521 -23.39 -9.35 -3.62
C SER A 521 -23.84 -9.87 -2.26
N PHE A 522 -23.02 -9.60 -1.24
CA PHE A 522 -23.33 -9.74 0.17
C PHE A 522 -23.21 -8.40 0.88
N TYR A 523 -24.01 -8.20 1.92
CA TYR A 523 -23.86 -7.05 2.80
C TYR A 523 -22.66 -7.23 3.73
N ARG A 524 -22.06 -6.11 4.10
CA ARG A 524 -20.87 -6.07 4.96
C ARG A 524 -21.11 -6.61 6.37
N ALA A 525 -22.29 -6.33 6.94
CA ALA A 525 -22.61 -6.73 8.31
C ALA A 525 -24.08 -7.11 8.47
N TYR A 526 -24.29 -8.05 9.37
CA TYR A 526 -25.60 -8.56 9.74
C TYR A 526 -25.75 -8.53 11.26
N LYS A 527 -26.99 -8.46 11.71
CA LYS A 527 -27.36 -8.81 13.08
C LYS A 527 -27.29 -10.33 13.25
N THR A 528 -27.17 -10.79 14.47
CA THR A 528 -27.11 -12.22 14.76
C THR A 528 -28.40 -12.98 14.36
N ASN A 529 -29.55 -12.29 14.24
CA ASN A 529 -30.81 -12.88 13.71
C ASN A 529 -30.85 -12.98 12.17
N GLY A 530 -29.80 -12.49 11.48
CA GLY A 530 -29.67 -12.51 10.03
C GLY A 530 -30.22 -11.28 9.29
N ASP A 531 -30.77 -10.31 9.98
CA ASP A 531 -31.14 -9.04 9.38
C ASP A 531 -29.88 -8.24 9.03
N VAL A 532 -29.96 -7.40 7.99
CA VAL A 532 -28.87 -6.50 7.63
C VAL A 532 -28.67 -5.47 8.73
N GLU A 533 -27.43 -5.22 9.10
CA GLU A 533 -27.11 -4.16 10.05
C GLU A 533 -27.25 -2.81 9.37
N THR A 534 -28.31 -2.07 9.74
CA THR A 534 -28.62 -0.73 9.19
C THR A 534 -28.37 0.37 10.20
N GLY A 535 -28.18 0.00 11.48
CA GLY A 535 -27.84 0.94 12.55
C GLY A 535 -26.33 0.97 12.77
N GLY A 536 -25.94 1.75 13.75
CA GLY A 536 -24.55 1.88 14.13
C GLY A 536 -23.94 3.22 13.66
N ASP A 537 -22.72 3.45 14.11
CA ASP A 537 -21.97 4.60 13.66
C ASP A 537 -21.54 4.43 12.18
N ARG A 538 -21.00 5.50 11.62
CA ARG A 538 -20.47 5.51 10.26
C ARG A 538 -19.40 4.44 9.98
N ASN A 539 -18.82 3.82 10.99
CA ASN A 539 -17.81 2.80 10.84
C ASN A 539 -18.43 1.42 10.53
N THR A 540 -19.70 1.20 10.86
CA THR A 540 -20.35 -0.08 10.56
C THR A 540 -20.70 -0.23 9.08
N HIS A 541 -21.29 0.77 8.45
CA HIS A 541 -21.75 0.73 7.05
C HIS A 541 -22.24 -0.65 6.59
N GLY A 542 -23.11 -1.26 7.39
CA GLY A 542 -23.52 -2.66 7.25
C GLY A 542 -24.12 -3.00 5.89
N THR A 543 -24.73 -2.00 5.23
CA THR A 543 -25.34 -2.12 3.89
C THR A 543 -24.36 -2.06 2.74
N SER A 544 -23.06 -1.78 2.97
CA SER A 544 -22.05 -1.82 1.92
C SER A 544 -21.95 -3.22 1.31
N LYS A 545 -21.80 -3.29 -0.01
CA LYS A 545 -21.66 -4.53 -0.78
C LYS A 545 -20.22 -4.81 -1.23
N LEU A 546 -19.31 -3.84 -1.01
CA LEU A 546 -17.95 -3.88 -1.54
C LEU A 546 -17.07 -4.95 -0.86
N ASN A 547 -17.53 -5.50 0.25
CA ASN A 547 -16.87 -6.59 0.98
C ASN A 547 -17.20 -8.00 0.44
N THR A 548 -17.96 -8.09 -0.65
CA THR A 548 -18.40 -9.36 -1.26
C THR A 548 -17.26 -10.35 -1.57
N PRO A 549 -16.04 -9.92 -2.03
CA PRO A 549 -14.96 -10.86 -2.33
C PRO A 549 -14.59 -11.80 -1.18
N VAL A 550 -14.78 -11.37 0.07
CA VAL A 550 -14.49 -12.16 1.27
C VAL A 550 -15.22 -13.52 1.26
N ALA A 551 -16.45 -13.56 0.74
CA ALA A 551 -17.27 -14.78 0.77
C ALA A 551 -16.91 -15.80 -0.34
N ILE A 552 -16.24 -15.39 -1.42
CA ILE A 552 -16.09 -16.20 -2.62
C ILE A 552 -15.31 -17.49 -2.35
N ARG A 553 -14.11 -17.38 -1.77
CA ARG A 553 -13.25 -18.55 -1.49
C ARG A 553 -13.92 -19.54 -0.53
N PHE A 554 -14.60 -19.03 0.50
CA PHE A 554 -15.33 -19.86 1.44
C PHE A 554 -16.43 -20.67 0.73
N LEU A 555 -17.21 -20.04 -0.15
CA LEU A 555 -18.28 -20.73 -0.89
C LEU A 555 -17.71 -21.78 -1.86
N VAL A 556 -16.58 -21.50 -2.53
CA VAL A 556 -15.87 -22.51 -3.36
C VAL A 556 -15.43 -23.69 -2.49
N LYS A 557 -14.79 -23.45 -1.35
CA LYS A 557 -14.37 -24.49 -0.41
C LYS A 557 -15.57 -25.30 0.13
N MET A 558 -16.74 -24.67 0.35
CA MET A 558 -17.95 -25.35 0.76
C MET A 558 -18.53 -26.24 -0.36
N PHE A 559 -18.47 -25.81 -1.61
CA PHE A 559 -18.81 -26.65 -2.76
C PHE A 559 -17.89 -27.87 -2.84
N GLU A 560 -16.59 -27.70 -2.74
CA GLU A 560 -15.62 -28.80 -2.73
C GLU A 560 -15.84 -29.77 -1.58
N HIS A 561 -16.27 -29.27 -0.43
CA HIS A 561 -16.53 -30.09 0.76
C HIS A 561 -17.83 -30.88 0.69
N THR A 562 -18.90 -30.28 0.16
CA THR A 562 -20.25 -30.86 0.23
C THR A 562 -20.75 -31.42 -1.10
N GLY A 563 -20.21 -30.95 -2.23
CA GLY A 563 -20.74 -31.22 -3.57
C GLY A 563 -22.05 -30.49 -3.90
N GLU A 564 -22.57 -29.64 -3.01
CA GLU A 564 -23.86 -28.96 -3.20
C GLU A 564 -23.71 -27.76 -4.16
N THR A 565 -24.36 -27.82 -5.33
CA THR A 565 -24.26 -26.83 -6.42
C THR A 565 -24.64 -25.41 -6.00
N LYS A 566 -25.51 -25.24 -5.01
CA LYS A 566 -25.90 -23.91 -4.48
C LYS A 566 -24.70 -23.06 -4.05
N TYR A 567 -23.64 -23.69 -3.51
CA TYR A 567 -22.43 -22.97 -3.10
C TYR A 567 -21.60 -22.52 -4.30
N LYS A 568 -21.48 -23.38 -5.33
CA LYS A 568 -20.83 -23.05 -6.59
C LYS A 568 -21.51 -21.86 -7.29
N GLU A 569 -22.84 -21.92 -7.40
CA GLU A 569 -23.65 -20.89 -8.04
C GLU A 569 -23.52 -19.55 -7.29
N ALA A 570 -23.59 -19.59 -5.95
CA ALA A 570 -23.43 -18.41 -5.12
C ALA A 570 -22.01 -17.79 -5.25
N ALA A 571 -20.98 -18.65 -5.30
CA ALA A 571 -19.59 -18.20 -5.48
C ALA A 571 -19.39 -17.51 -6.83
N ILE A 572 -19.93 -18.06 -7.93
CA ILE A 572 -19.84 -17.48 -9.27
C ILE A 572 -20.54 -16.12 -9.31
N LYS A 573 -21.77 -16.00 -8.77
CA LYS A 573 -22.50 -14.72 -8.71
C LYS A 573 -21.74 -13.67 -7.92
N ALA A 574 -21.15 -14.03 -6.77
CA ALA A 574 -20.34 -13.12 -5.97
C ALA A 574 -19.06 -12.67 -6.71
N ALA A 575 -18.44 -13.59 -7.45
CA ALA A 575 -17.26 -13.26 -8.27
C ALA A 575 -17.62 -12.36 -9.45
N ASP A 576 -18.75 -12.58 -10.12
CA ASP A 576 -19.23 -11.70 -11.20
C ASP A 576 -19.55 -10.30 -10.69
N PHE A 577 -20.21 -10.17 -9.55
CA PHE A 577 -20.42 -8.88 -8.90
C PHE A 577 -19.06 -8.18 -8.62
N SER A 578 -18.15 -8.90 -7.99
CA SER A 578 -16.83 -8.36 -7.62
C SER A 578 -16.01 -7.97 -8.86
N TYR A 579 -16.07 -8.76 -9.92
CA TYR A 579 -15.42 -8.48 -11.19
C TYR A 579 -15.95 -7.18 -11.83
N ASN A 580 -17.29 -7.04 -11.91
CA ASN A 580 -17.89 -5.88 -12.56
C ASN A 580 -17.73 -4.60 -11.74
N GLU A 581 -18.02 -4.65 -10.43
CA GLU A 581 -18.05 -3.45 -9.59
C GLU A 581 -16.66 -3.05 -9.08
N LEU A 582 -15.83 -4.01 -8.66
CA LEU A 582 -14.53 -3.68 -8.07
C LEU A 582 -13.40 -3.64 -9.10
N TYR A 583 -13.27 -4.70 -9.92
CA TYR A 583 -12.19 -4.77 -10.89
C TYR A 583 -12.42 -3.84 -12.09
N LEU A 584 -13.56 -3.94 -12.79
CA LEU A 584 -13.79 -3.15 -14.00
C LEU A 584 -14.13 -1.69 -13.69
N LYS A 585 -15.07 -1.47 -12.78
CA LYS A 585 -15.61 -0.13 -12.54
C LYS A 585 -14.71 0.69 -11.60
N LEU A 586 -14.34 0.16 -10.45
CA LEU A 586 -13.54 0.90 -9.47
C LEU A 586 -12.03 0.80 -9.74
N GLY A 587 -11.52 -0.33 -10.25
CA GLY A 587 -10.09 -0.58 -10.40
C GLY A 587 -9.33 -0.60 -9.08
N LYS A 588 -10.03 -0.90 -7.97
CA LYS A 588 -9.49 -0.96 -6.60
C LYS A 588 -10.39 -1.80 -5.70
N TYR A 589 -9.86 -2.19 -4.55
CA TYR A 589 -10.55 -3.02 -3.58
C TYR A 589 -10.67 -2.28 -2.25
N VAL A 590 -11.86 -2.37 -1.62
CA VAL A 590 -12.22 -1.55 -0.48
C VAL A 590 -12.94 -2.35 0.59
N GLY A 591 -12.81 -1.89 1.84
CA GLY A 591 -13.60 -2.39 2.95
C GLY A 591 -13.24 -3.80 3.41
N GLY A 592 -12.01 -4.24 3.26
CA GLY A 592 -11.54 -5.54 3.75
C GLY A 592 -11.53 -5.64 5.27
N THR A 593 -11.37 -4.52 5.96
CA THR A 593 -11.35 -4.46 7.41
C THR A 593 -12.70 -4.03 8.00
N PRO A 594 -13.19 -4.61 9.10
CA PRO A 594 -14.44 -4.20 9.75
C PRO A 594 -14.46 -2.77 10.27
N ASP A 595 -13.34 -2.21 10.64
CA ASP A 595 -13.20 -0.87 11.20
C ASP A 595 -13.06 0.24 10.13
N ASN A 596 -12.76 -0.14 8.88
CA ASN A 596 -12.65 0.78 7.74
C ASN A 596 -13.56 0.36 6.58
N PRO A 597 -14.83 0.72 6.65
CA PRO A 597 -15.73 0.48 5.53
C PRO A 597 -15.31 1.34 4.35
N ASN A 598 -15.51 1.04 3.16
CA ASN A 598 -15.32 1.88 1.96
C ASN A 598 -13.92 2.53 1.81
N THR A 599 -12.96 2.17 2.63
CA THR A 599 -11.57 2.63 2.48
C THR A 599 -10.81 1.61 1.62
N VAL A 600 -9.95 2.09 0.74
CA VAL A 600 -9.04 1.21 0.00
C VAL A 600 -8.06 0.61 0.98
N ASP A 601 -7.95 -0.71 0.98
CA ASP A 601 -7.06 -1.41 1.90
C ASP A 601 -6.43 -2.67 1.28
N LYS A 602 -5.31 -3.07 1.85
CA LYS A 602 -4.55 -4.25 1.43
C LYS A 602 -5.36 -5.53 1.56
N GLU A 603 -6.12 -5.66 2.64
CA GLU A 603 -6.82 -6.90 2.94
C GLU A 603 -7.98 -7.15 1.98
N ALA A 604 -8.69 -6.08 1.56
CA ALA A 604 -9.70 -6.18 0.51
C ALA A 604 -9.10 -6.73 -0.80
N ALA A 605 -7.90 -6.26 -1.16
CA ALA A 605 -7.18 -6.77 -2.32
C ALA A 605 -6.76 -8.24 -2.16
N ILE A 606 -6.29 -8.65 -0.96
CA ILE A 606 -5.96 -10.06 -0.66
C ILE A 606 -7.18 -10.96 -0.77
N PHE A 607 -8.34 -10.54 -0.25
CA PHE A 607 -9.57 -11.34 -0.36
C PHE A 607 -10.07 -11.43 -1.79
N ALA A 608 -9.96 -10.35 -2.56
CA ALA A 608 -10.27 -10.37 -3.99
C ALA A 608 -9.34 -11.31 -4.75
N LEU A 609 -8.03 -11.28 -4.47
CA LEU A 609 -7.05 -12.23 -5.02
C LEU A 609 -7.45 -13.67 -4.74
N TYR A 610 -7.72 -14.00 -3.47
CA TYR A 610 -8.12 -15.36 -3.07
C TYR A 610 -9.44 -15.78 -3.71
N GLY A 611 -10.41 -14.87 -3.76
CA GLY A 611 -11.71 -15.13 -4.36
C GLY A 611 -11.63 -15.38 -5.87
N PHE A 612 -10.96 -14.49 -6.61
CA PHE A 612 -10.81 -14.61 -8.05
C PHE A 612 -9.95 -15.81 -8.46
N ASN A 613 -8.89 -16.12 -7.69
CA ASN A 613 -8.09 -17.33 -7.95
C ASN A 613 -8.92 -18.60 -7.74
N ALA A 614 -9.69 -18.70 -6.65
CA ALA A 614 -10.53 -19.84 -6.37
C ALA A 614 -11.61 -20.05 -7.46
N ILE A 615 -12.22 -18.98 -7.95
CA ILE A 615 -13.20 -19.06 -9.06
C ILE A 615 -12.52 -19.40 -10.38
N HIS A 616 -11.34 -18.88 -10.66
CA HIS A 616 -10.58 -19.28 -11.82
C HIS A 616 -10.26 -20.79 -11.81
N GLU A 617 -9.78 -21.31 -10.68
CA GLU A 617 -9.51 -22.75 -10.51
C GLU A 617 -10.79 -23.60 -10.70
N LEU A 618 -11.93 -23.09 -10.25
CA LEU A 618 -13.22 -23.78 -10.35
C LEU A 618 -13.80 -23.77 -11.78
N THR A 619 -13.61 -22.69 -12.54
CA THR A 619 -14.29 -22.44 -13.82
C THR A 619 -13.38 -22.51 -15.04
N GLY A 620 -12.09 -22.27 -14.89
CA GLY A 620 -11.13 -22.10 -15.97
C GLY A 620 -11.25 -20.76 -16.72
N ASP A 621 -12.12 -19.84 -16.27
CA ASP A 621 -12.34 -18.56 -16.95
C ASP A 621 -11.19 -17.59 -16.67
N LEU A 622 -10.49 -17.17 -17.73
CA LEU A 622 -9.31 -16.29 -17.69
C LEU A 622 -9.63 -14.87 -17.24
N LYS A 623 -10.89 -14.42 -17.32
CA LYS A 623 -11.26 -13.08 -16.80
C LYS A 623 -10.97 -12.96 -15.31
N TYR A 624 -11.21 -14.04 -14.56
CA TYR A 624 -10.94 -14.05 -13.11
C TYR A 624 -9.44 -14.13 -12.80
N LEU A 625 -8.65 -14.81 -13.66
CA LEU A 625 -7.19 -14.79 -13.49
C LEU A 625 -6.62 -13.38 -13.66
N LYS A 626 -7.06 -12.63 -14.66
CA LYS A 626 -6.67 -11.22 -14.84
C LYS A 626 -7.07 -10.34 -13.64
N ALA A 627 -8.28 -10.56 -13.11
CA ALA A 627 -8.72 -9.84 -11.92
C ALA A 627 -7.91 -10.23 -10.67
N ALA A 628 -7.51 -11.51 -10.56
CA ALA A 628 -6.64 -11.98 -9.48
C ALA A 628 -5.23 -11.37 -9.57
N GLU A 629 -4.65 -11.28 -10.77
CA GLU A 629 -3.36 -10.62 -11.01
C GLU A 629 -3.41 -9.14 -10.62
N HIS A 630 -4.48 -8.44 -11.02
CA HIS A 630 -4.69 -7.04 -10.61
C HIS A 630 -4.82 -6.91 -9.08
N ALA A 631 -5.59 -7.78 -8.44
CA ALA A 631 -5.76 -7.79 -6.99
C ALA A 631 -4.44 -8.08 -6.26
N ALA A 632 -3.59 -8.97 -6.81
CA ALA A 632 -2.25 -9.23 -6.29
C ALA A 632 -1.36 -7.99 -6.36
N ASN A 633 -1.36 -7.27 -7.49
CA ASN A 633 -0.61 -6.02 -7.63
C ASN A 633 -1.13 -4.93 -6.68
N CYS A 634 -2.47 -4.81 -6.52
CA CYS A 634 -3.04 -3.92 -5.52
C CYS A 634 -2.56 -4.28 -4.10
N ALA A 635 -2.58 -5.57 -3.73
CA ALA A 635 -2.11 -6.00 -2.42
C ALA A 635 -0.61 -5.74 -2.22
N MET A 636 0.22 -6.01 -3.23
CA MET A 636 1.67 -5.77 -3.18
C MET A 636 2.00 -4.28 -3.06
N SER A 637 1.20 -3.40 -3.66
CA SER A 637 1.43 -1.96 -3.61
C SER A 637 1.33 -1.34 -2.20
N TRP A 638 0.85 -2.13 -1.22
CA TRP A 638 0.84 -1.80 0.21
C TRP A 638 2.09 -2.25 0.96
N THR A 639 3.03 -2.89 0.27
CA THR A 639 4.25 -3.44 0.87
C THR A 639 5.42 -2.53 0.55
N TYR A 640 6.22 -2.22 1.55
CA TYR A 640 7.44 -1.45 1.33
C TYR A 640 8.44 -2.23 0.50
N CYS A 641 8.83 -1.65 -0.63
CA CYS A 641 9.82 -2.20 -1.57
C CYS A 641 11.22 -1.60 -1.36
N TYR A 642 11.43 -0.81 -0.32
CA TYR A 642 12.70 -0.16 0.01
C TYR A 642 12.84 0.01 1.51
N ASP A 643 14.06 0.21 1.98
CA ASP A 643 14.37 0.40 3.39
C ASP A 643 14.50 1.89 3.75
N PHE A 644 14.08 2.22 4.96
CA PHE A 644 14.34 3.51 5.59
C PHE A 644 14.52 3.36 7.10
N ALA A 645 15.17 4.35 7.71
CA ALA A 645 15.38 4.36 9.15
C ALA A 645 14.08 4.73 9.89
N ILE A 646 13.76 3.99 10.94
CA ILE A 646 12.62 4.30 11.83
C ILE A 646 13.12 4.86 13.16
N PRO A 647 12.37 5.76 13.83
CA PRO A 647 12.72 6.24 15.15
C PRO A 647 12.86 5.09 16.17
N ASN A 648 13.95 5.08 16.91
CA ASN A 648 14.13 4.11 17.97
C ASN A 648 13.26 4.50 19.17
N ARG A 649 12.32 3.62 19.55
CA ARG A 649 11.40 3.85 20.68
C ARG A 649 11.97 3.39 22.02
N ASP A 650 13.07 2.65 22.04
CA ASP A 650 13.76 2.34 23.28
C ASP A 650 14.37 3.62 23.89
N ALA A 651 13.76 4.14 24.95
CA ALA A 651 14.15 5.40 25.58
C ALA A 651 15.60 5.38 26.14
N MET A 652 16.15 4.21 26.42
CA MET A 652 17.53 4.07 26.90
C MET A 652 18.52 4.08 25.74
N ASP A 653 18.20 3.41 24.63
CA ASP A 653 19.07 3.30 23.47
C ASP A 653 18.93 4.48 22.52
N ALA A 654 17.74 5.10 22.41
CA ALA A 654 17.46 6.24 21.50
C ALA A 654 18.37 7.46 21.77
N LYS A 655 18.94 7.58 22.96
CA LYS A 655 19.94 8.63 23.27
C LYS A 655 21.26 8.41 22.52
N LYS A 656 21.60 7.15 22.19
CA LYS A 656 22.82 6.78 21.47
C LYS A 656 22.54 6.46 20.01
N ASN A 657 21.41 5.80 19.74
CA ASN A 657 20.98 5.35 18.43
C ASN A 657 19.57 5.86 18.17
N PRO A 658 19.37 7.11 17.73
CA PRO A 658 18.03 7.70 17.56
C PRO A 658 17.19 6.99 16.49
N PHE A 659 17.81 6.25 15.59
CA PHE A 659 17.15 5.52 14.52
C PHE A 659 17.61 4.06 14.45
N VAL A 660 16.65 3.18 14.16
CA VAL A 660 16.92 1.80 13.78
C VAL A 660 17.03 1.75 12.25
N LYS A 661 18.16 1.24 11.75
CA LYS A 661 18.42 1.13 10.31
C LYS A 661 17.93 -0.20 9.77
N GLY A 662 17.21 -0.13 8.63
CA GLY A 662 16.86 -1.29 7.82
C GLY A 662 15.72 -2.14 8.37
N GLY A 663 15.33 -3.11 7.57
CA GLY A 663 14.34 -4.11 7.94
C GLY A 663 12.88 -3.69 7.72
N ILE A 664 12.61 -2.62 6.98
CA ILE A 664 11.26 -2.19 6.61
C ILE A 664 10.76 -2.88 5.33
N THR A 665 11.66 -3.20 4.41
CA THR A 665 11.32 -3.93 3.18
C THR A 665 10.52 -5.20 3.50
N GLY A 666 9.35 -5.35 2.87
CA GLY A 666 8.43 -6.46 3.12
C GLY A 666 7.36 -6.18 4.18
N PHE A 667 7.51 -5.17 5.03
CA PHE A 667 6.42 -4.72 5.89
C PHE A 667 5.30 -4.07 5.09
N SER A 668 4.10 -4.09 5.63
CA SER A 668 2.92 -3.60 4.92
C SER A 668 2.22 -2.48 5.65
N ILE A 669 1.75 -1.50 4.88
CA ILE A 669 0.73 -0.54 5.28
C ILE A 669 -0.64 -1.23 5.18
N ILE A 670 -1.61 -0.87 6.01
CA ILE A 670 -2.90 -1.55 6.08
C ILE A 670 -3.93 -0.90 5.16
N ALA A 671 -4.14 0.39 5.26
CA ALA A 671 -5.22 1.10 4.58
C ALA A 671 -4.96 2.59 4.39
N THR A 672 -5.56 3.20 3.35
CA THR A 672 -5.40 4.62 3.04
C THR A 672 -5.95 5.57 4.12
N GLY A 673 -6.98 5.20 4.82
CA GLY A 673 -7.63 6.04 5.84
C GLY A 673 -7.14 5.78 7.24
N HIS A 674 -6.38 4.74 7.47
CA HIS A 674 -5.66 4.56 8.71
C HIS A 674 -4.42 5.43 8.65
N SER A 675 -4.20 6.14 9.70
CA SER A 675 -2.97 6.82 10.06
C SER A 675 -1.68 6.02 9.78
N GLY A 676 -1.87 4.99 9.03
CA GLY A 676 -1.01 4.12 8.34
C GLY A 676 0.44 4.30 8.73
N ALA A 677 1.20 4.79 7.83
CA ALA A 677 2.63 4.93 8.00
C ALA A 677 3.06 5.79 9.20
N ASP A 678 2.27 6.78 9.60
CA ASP A 678 2.64 7.61 10.76
C ASP A 678 2.48 6.92 12.12
N ASN A 679 1.73 5.81 12.19
CA ASN A 679 1.60 5.00 13.40
C ASN A 679 2.58 3.83 13.47
N PHE A 680 3.22 3.50 12.36
CA PHE A 680 4.27 2.49 12.31
C PHE A 680 5.68 3.09 12.43
N ILE A 681 5.78 4.43 12.38
CA ILE A 681 7.05 5.15 12.43
C ILE A 681 7.10 6.06 13.63
#